data_be4934ff2e62cd88e9fab64d6a54b6ae
#
_entry.id   be4934ff2e62cd88e9fab64d6a54b6ae
#
_cell.length_a   1.000
_cell.length_b   1.000
_cell.length_c   1.000
_cell.angle_alpha   90.00
_cell.angle_beta   90.00
_cell.angle_gamma   90.00
#
_symmetry.space_group_name_H-M   'P 1'
#
loop_
_entity.id
_entity.type
_entity.pdbx_description
1 polymer ?
#
loop_
_entity_poly.entity_id
_entity_poly.type
_entity_poly.pdbx_seq_one_letter_code
_entity_poly.pdbx_strand_id
1 'polypeptide(L)'
;MQLFKFCGKRKKLEADSREQFSQDGGEILRKSRSELLNAVQLTAATALGFQRSAVNADTRLVGLGFDSAAAVHFVELLQKHLKIGQLPATLVFDYPTVGELVDKGLPRFLHGTADDLPLDIPQVAFPSDSDLLISSSSCSLPGAQDLQALWQRLEGGYDEVQEIPLCRWDWTEGIDGIRHGSFLEDVDQFDAEFFRLSPAETAAMDPQQRLLLTTSYSALAASGHDKATLLGSPMSVFVALSNQDWYHRSLSPSDGGTAYTGTGVSAAIGANRLSFTLGLRGSSATIDTACSSSLMAISAAAENLRQPSRHAGPSCRRKVRESVAAACELLLGPNSIALRSAACMLSPLGRCQTFNATADGYVRGEGSGAMLLTLGDDPSWFGSEVMLCAATTNQDGRSATLTAPNGQAQEDVLLDALWRASLPAASVSFVECHGTGTALGDPIEARALRAVLGREREEKLWLGAGKSFLGHLEAAAGFAGLAKVMCSLQQGAVVPNLHFNVLNPHIDLNNSCLDIPTVVSPVSPIRSHEKGIVAGLSSFGFGGTNAHALLRRNANKSLGPEIGDSKVAMIFTGQGEMRPGVGKELYSKDATFRAAMDRCAELCTTYLDHGLLDVIFSEDSIPLMSSALYSFVATFCLQHAMVEMWTARGVQPLAVLGHSLGDFAAATAAGVMSLEEGLRLVAARGRLLDERCKDLQGLMAAIFAPLSEVQRAMVKYKDLSIAAMNSPSQTVVSGPKDVVEEFVFQHFPGKNKLLSSTYAMHSKLVAGVLEGMKEEIKTENLAVPTVTFVSCMTGSVVKEEVTTAEYWLSHDMDSKPVNFLDAVKTLENVGCSTFLEISPSPV
;
A
#
# COMPACT_ATOMS: atom_id res chain seq x y z
N MET A 1 35.02 22.74 42.07
CA MET A 1 34.90 22.06 43.39
C MET A 1 33.50 22.20 44.03
N GLN A 2 32.53 22.85 43.39
CA GLN A 2 31.11 22.96 43.87
C GLN A 2 30.17 21.96 43.19
N LEU A 3 30.51 21.34 42.06
CA LEU A 3 29.69 20.37 41.35
C LEU A 3 29.73 18.94 41.97
N PHE A 4 30.74 18.60 42.72
CA PHE A 4 30.87 17.28 43.37
C PHE A 4 30.11 17.14 44.69
N LYS A 5 29.64 18.25 45.30
CA LYS A 5 28.83 18.18 46.52
C LYS A 5 27.32 17.96 46.26
N PHE A 6 26.85 18.17 45.06
CA PHE A 6 25.42 17.93 44.72
C PHE A 6 25.14 16.46 44.38
N CYS A 7 26.11 15.74 43.80
CA CYS A 7 25.93 14.32 43.46
C CYS A 7 25.95 13.40 44.71
N GLY A 8 26.66 13.74 45.78
CA GLY A 8 26.73 12.99 47.02
C GLY A 8 25.43 13.06 47.85
N LYS A 9 24.72 14.21 47.79
CA LYS A 9 23.43 14.35 48.51
C LYS A 9 22.27 13.61 47.82
N ARG A 10 22.32 13.50 46.48
CA ARG A 10 21.29 12.75 45.71
C ARG A 10 21.40 11.24 45.96
N LYS A 11 22.62 10.68 45.94
CA LYS A 11 22.85 9.26 46.28
C LYS A 11 22.48 8.86 47.69
N LYS A 12 22.60 9.79 48.66
CA LYS A 12 22.21 9.52 50.06
C LYS A 12 20.69 9.61 50.27
N LEU A 13 20.00 10.49 49.53
CA LEU A 13 18.54 10.55 49.53
C LEU A 13 17.92 9.31 48.79
N GLU A 14 18.56 8.81 47.73
CA GLU A 14 18.13 7.60 47.01
C GLU A 14 18.41 6.31 47.84
N ALA A 15 19.46 6.27 48.64
CA ALA A 15 19.75 5.16 49.55
C ALA A 15 18.79 5.15 50.75
N ASP A 16 18.52 6.31 51.36
CA ASP A 16 17.59 6.44 52.48
C ASP A 16 16.13 6.14 52.03
N SER A 17 15.75 6.45 50.77
CA SER A 17 14.44 6.07 50.26
C SER A 17 14.34 4.56 49.96
N ARG A 18 15.41 3.90 49.50
CA ARG A 18 15.41 2.44 49.30
C ARG A 18 15.36 1.65 50.59
N GLU A 19 16.01 2.09 51.66
CA GLU A 19 15.90 1.46 53.01
C GLU A 19 14.51 1.68 53.62
N GLN A 20 13.87 2.84 53.44
CA GLN A 20 12.51 3.08 53.88
C GLN A 20 11.49 2.23 53.08
N PHE A 21 11.68 2.10 51.77
CA PHE A 21 10.82 1.24 50.92
C PHE A 21 10.88 -0.24 51.32
N SER A 22 12.06 -0.75 51.71
CA SER A 22 12.19 -2.15 52.16
C SER A 22 11.54 -2.43 53.50
N GLN A 23 11.43 -1.42 54.41
CA GLN A 23 10.78 -1.59 55.72
C GLN A 23 9.25 -1.46 55.62
N ASP A 24 8.71 -0.54 54.80
CA ASP A 24 7.27 -0.35 54.63
C ASP A 24 6.62 -1.48 53.82
N GLY A 25 7.29 -2.03 52.82
CA GLY A 25 6.81 -3.22 52.05
C GLY A 25 6.70 -4.48 52.92
N GLY A 26 7.59 -4.65 53.90
CA GLY A 26 7.56 -5.77 54.84
C GLY A 26 6.35 -5.73 55.79
N GLU A 27 5.81 -4.57 56.11
CA GLU A 27 4.63 -4.44 56.97
C GLU A 27 3.31 -4.73 56.23
N ILE A 28 3.25 -4.47 54.93
CA ILE A 28 2.10 -4.78 54.06
C ILE A 28 2.03 -6.28 53.72
N LEU A 29 3.15 -6.92 53.52
CA LEU A 29 3.24 -8.39 53.34
C LEU A 29 2.64 -9.19 54.54
N ARG A 30 2.43 -8.54 55.67
CA ARG A 30 1.75 -9.12 56.87
C ARG A 30 0.26 -8.86 56.93
N LYS A 31 -0.31 -7.98 56.05
CA LYS A 31 -1.75 -7.71 56.05
C LYS A 31 -2.50 -8.89 55.43
N SER A 32 -3.53 -9.32 56.15
CA SER A 32 -4.42 -10.38 55.65
C SER A 32 -5.25 -9.91 54.47
N ARG A 33 -5.70 -10.83 53.62
CA ARG A 33 -6.63 -10.55 52.51
C ARG A 33 -7.83 -9.71 53.00
N SER A 34 -8.35 -9.97 54.18
CA SER A 34 -9.48 -9.24 54.75
C SER A 34 -9.15 -7.79 55.10
N GLU A 35 -7.94 -7.51 55.54
CA GLU A 35 -7.47 -6.14 55.82
C GLU A 35 -7.27 -5.34 54.54
N LEU A 36 -6.69 -5.94 53.47
CA LEU A 36 -6.55 -5.32 52.14
C LEU A 36 -7.92 -5.05 51.52
N LEU A 37 -8.83 -6.02 51.59
CA LEU A 37 -10.19 -5.89 51.12
C LEU A 37 -10.90 -4.70 51.80
N ASN A 38 -10.79 -4.62 53.13
CA ASN A 38 -11.35 -3.52 53.93
C ASN A 38 -10.76 -2.15 53.54
N ALA A 39 -9.44 -2.10 53.30
CA ALA A 39 -8.76 -0.88 52.90
C ALA A 39 -9.24 -0.40 51.53
N VAL A 40 -9.33 -1.28 50.56
CA VAL A 40 -9.80 -0.98 49.21
C VAL A 40 -11.27 -0.53 49.22
N GLN A 41 -12.12 -1.26 49.94
CA GLN A 41 -13.54 -0.89 50.08
C GLN A 41 -13.74 0.49 50.71
N LEU A 42 -13.01 0.80 51.79
CA LEU A 42 -13.07 2.09 52.46
C LEU A 42 -12.59 3.21 51.55
N THR A 43 -11.47 2.97 50.84
CA THR A 43 -10.91 3.97 49.94
C THR A 43 -11.86 4.23 48.77
N ALA A 44 -12.46 3.20 48.17
CA ALA A 44 -13.41 3.32 47.06
C ALA A 44 -14.69 4.07 47.53
N ALA A 45 -15.21 3.75 48.71
CA ALA A 45 -16.34 4.45 49.31
C ALA A 45 -16.04 5.93 49.58
N THR A 46 -14.82 6.23 50.04
CA THR A 46 -14.37 7.61 50.29
C THR A 46 -14.20 8.41 49.00
N ALA A 47 -13.57 7.81 47.99
CA ALA A 47 -13.30 8.48 46.71
C ALA A 47 -14.58 8.90 45.97
N LEU A 48 -15.65 8.14 46.09
CA LEU A 48 -16.92 8.36 45.37
C LEU A 48 -18.08 8.83 46.29
N GLY A 49 -17.85 8.97 47.56
CA GLY A 49 -18.89 9.43 48.51
C GLY A 49 -19.98 8.40 48.83
N PHE A 50 -19.73 7.09 48.65
CA PHE A 50 -20.70 6.02 49.00
C PHE A 50 -20.54 5.52 50.44
N GLN A 51 -21.58 4.84 50.92
CA GLN A 51 -21.47 4.06 52.14
C GLN A 51 -20.64 2.80 51.89
N ARG A 52 -19.74 2.43 52.80
CA ARG A 52 -18.84 1.27 52.69
C ARG A 52 -19.61 -0.03 52.44
N SER A 53 -20.82 -0.20 52.98
CA SER A 53 -21.67 -1.37 52.82
C SER A 53 -22.14 -1.58 51.38
N ALA A 54 -22.05 -0.58 50.52
CA ALA A 54 -22.35 -0.64 49.09
C ALA A 54 -21.22 -1.25 48.23
N VAL A 55 -20.01 -1.43 48.80
CA VAL A 55 -18.83 -1.91 48.10
C VAL A 55 -18.44 -3.27 48.66
N ASN A 56 -18.63 -4.34 47.90
CA ASN A 56 -18.22 -5.72 48.25
C ASN A 56 -17.08 -6.20 47.29
N ALA A 57 -16.59 -7.43 47.54
CA ALA A 57 -15.48 -7.99 46.69
C ALA A 57 -15.83 -8.09 45.21
N ASP A 58 -17.09 -8.38 44.87
CA ASP A 58 -17.56 -8.53 43.47
C ASP A 58 -17.98 -7.20 42.85
N THR A 59 -17.93 -6.11 43.62
CA THR A 59 -18.31 -4.77 43.16
C THR A 59 -17.33 -4.32 42.07
N ARG A 60 -17.86 -3.95 40.91
CA ARG A 60 -17.12 -3.32 39.81
C ARG A 60 -16.88 -1.86 40.15
N LEU A 61 -15.62 -1.47 40.23
CA LEU A 61 -15.22 -0.11 40.57
C LEU A 61 -15.76 0.91 39.56
N VAL A 62 -15.60 0.65 38.28
CA VAL A 62 -16.15 1.54 37.23
C VAL A 62 -17.68 1.61 37.25
N GLY A 63 -18.36 0.52 37.63
CA GLY A 63 -19.82 0.52 37.82
C GLY A 63 -20.34 1.39 38.97
N LEU A 64 -19.45 1.80 39.88
CA LEU A 64 -19.71 2.78 40.91
C LEU A 64 -19.56 4.23 40.45
N GLY A 65 -19.14 4.47 39.19
CA GLY A 65 -18.94 5.82 38.66
C GLY A 65 -17.47 6.29 38.65
N PHE A 66 -16.50 5.38 38.71
CA PHE A 66 -15.09 5.73 38.53
C PHE A 66 -14.85 6.10 37.04
N ASP A 67 -14.79 7.38 36.75
CA ASP A 67 -14.17 7.94 35.55
C ASP A 67 -12.64 8.02 35.72
N SER A 68 -11.96 8.52 34.69
CA SER A 68 -10.49 8.64 34.71
C SER A 68 -9.97 9.49 35.87
N ALA A 69 -10.66 10.57 36.23
CA ALA A 69 -10.26 11.47 37.30
C ALA A 69 -10.50 10.84 38.70
N ALA A 70 -11.65 10.19 38.89
CA ALA A 70 -11.96 9.47 40.11
C ALA A 70 -11.04 8.25 40.32
N ALA A 71 -10.63 7.58 39.25
CA ALA A 71 -9.67 6.48 39.33
C ALA A 71 -8.29 6.94 39.80
N VAL A 72 -7.79 8.05 39.28
CA VAL A 72 -6.53 8.66 39.76
C VAL A 72 -6.62 9.03 41.21
N HIS A 73 -7.70 9.71 41.62
CA HIS A 73 -7.91 10.11 42.99
C HIS A 73 -8.03 8.90 43.95
N PHE A 74 -8.70 7.84 43.54
CA PHE A 74 -8.78 6.58 44.29
C PHE A 74 -7.39 5.96 44.48
N VAL A 75 -6.59 5.90 43.45
CA VAL A 75 -5.22 5.34 43.53
C VAL A 75 -4.36 6.14 44.48
N GLU A 76 -4.40 7.47 44.42
CA GLU A 76 -3.70 8.34 45.37
C GLU A 76 -4.13 8.13 46.83
N LEU A 77 -5.44 8.00 47.08
CA LEU A 77 -5.97 7.69 48.38
C LEU A 77 -5.57 6.30 48.86
N LEU A 78 -5.56 5.32 47.97
CA LEU A 78 -5.16 3.94 48.25
C LEU A 78 -3.66 3.85 48.63
N GLN A 79 -2.81 4.56 47.91
CA GLN A 79 -1.39 4.69 48.22
C GLN A 79 -1.16 5.27 49.62
N LYS A 80 -1.86 6.35 49.95
CA LYS A 80 -1.81 6.98 51.28
C LYS A 80 -2.33 6.03 52.37
N HIS A 81 -3.44 5.34 52.13
CA HIS A 81 -4.08 4.49 53.11
C HIS A 81 -3.24 3.23 53.38
N LEU A 82 -2.67 2.64 52.34
CA LEU A 82 -1.85 1.44 52.50
C LEU A 82 -0.39 1.77 52.79
N LYS A 83 0.03 3.05 52.70
CA LYS A 83 1.42 3.52 52.84
C LYS A 83 2.37 2.84 51.88
N ILE A 84 1.94 2.69 50.62
CA ILE A 84 2.71 2.03 49.53
C ILE A 84 3.22 3.05 48.55
N GLY A 85 4.22 2.61 47.76
CA GLY A 85 4.80 3.42 46.72
C GLY A 85 3.84 3.67 45.54
N GLN A 86 4.37 4.09 44.44
CA GLN A 86 3.57 4.50 43.28
C GLN A 86 2.81 3.32 42.66
N LEU A 87 1.48 3.41 42.63
CA LEU A 87 0.59 2.51 41.93
C LEU A 87 0.18 3.15 40.58
N PRO A 88 -0.03 2.38 39.53
CA PRO A 88 -0.47 2.91 38.24
C PRO A 88 -1.88 3.48 38.35
N ALA A 89 -2.14 4.65 37.76
CA ALA A 89 -3.46 5.28 37.71
C ALA A 89 -4.51 4.39 37.01
N THR A 90 -4.04 3.45 36.16
CA THR A 90 -4.87 2.48 35.45
C THR A 90 -5.32 1.29 36.29
N LEU A 91 -4.88 1.16 37.52
CA LEU A 91 -5.10 0.02 38.41
C LEU A 91 -6.59 -0.43 38.52
N VAL A 92 -7.52 0.53 38.51
CA VAL A 92 -8.98 0.28 38.54
C VAL A 92 -9.48 -0.35 37.25
N PHE A 93 -8.83 -0.08 36.13
CA PHE A 93 -9.17 -0.62 34.81
C PHE A 93 -8.55 -1.98 34.58
N ASP A 94 -7.33 -2.22 35.10
CA ASP A 94 -6.63 -3.49 35.00
C ASP A 94 -7.25 -4.55 35.91
N TYR A 95 -7.79 -4.14 37.07
CA TYR A 95 -8.43 -5.02 38.09
C TYR A 95 -9.83 -4.49 38.42
N PRO A 96 -10.82 -4.78 37.56
CA PRO A 96 -12.11 -4.06 37.58
C PRO A 96 -13.00 -4.36 38.77
N THR A 97 -12.73 -5.38 39.59
CA THR A 97 -13.44 -5.62 40.84
C THR A 97 -12.55 -5.44 42.05
N VAL A 98 -13.16 -5.11 43.18
CA VAL A 98 -12.44 -4.97 44.45
C VAL A 98 -11.69 -6.24 44.81
N GLY A 99 -12.28 -7.42 44.54
CA GLY A 99 -11.65 -8.72 44.80
C GLY A 99 -10.44 -8.95 43.90
N GLU A 100 -10.56 -8.70 42.61
CA GLU A 100 -9.42 -8.85 41.68
C GLU A 100 -8.29 -7.89 42.01
N LEU A 101 -8.61 -6.67 42.37
CA LEU A 101 -7.61 -5.68 42.80
C LEU A 101 -6.85 -6.17 44.06
N VAL A 102 -7.55 -6.79 45.02
CA VAL A 102 -6.93 -7.32 46.24
C VAL A 102 -6.17 -8.63 45.99
N ASP A 103 -6.72 -9.52 45.16
CA ASP A 103 -6.18 -10.87 44.99
C ASP A 103 -5.05 -10.95 43.96
N LYS A 104 -5.09 -10.08 42.95
CA LYS A 104 -4.13 -10.06 41.85
C LYS A 104 -3.38 -8.74 41.69
N GLY A 105 -4.10 -7.60 41.80
CA GLY A 105 -3.55 -6.28 41.59
C GLY A 105 -2.53 -5.86 42.62
N LEU A 106 -2.93 -5.71 43.87
CA LEU A 106 -2.04 -5.25 44.93
C LEU A 106 -0.82 -6.16 45.11
N PRO A 107 -0.94 -7.50 45.12
CA PRO A 107 0.23 -8.37 45.26
C PRO A 107 1.28 -8.16 44.14
N ARG A 108 0.85 -7.91 42.91
CA ARG A 108 1.76 -7.65 41.78
C ARG A 108 2.65 -6.43 41.99
N PHE A 109 2.13 -5.41 42.65
CA PHE A 109 2.88 -4.16 42.91
C PHE A 109 3.58 -4.13 44.27
N LEU A 110 3.15 -4.96 45.24
CA LEU A 110 3.71 -5.03 46.58
C LEU A 110 4.94 -5.95 46.66
N HIS A 111 4.98 -7.02 45.86
CA HIS A 111 6.06 -8.00 45.95
C HIS A 111 7.31 -7.65 45.13
N GLY A 112 7.31 -6.53 44.44
CA GLY A 112 8.42 -6.18 43.54
C GLY A 112 8.56 -7.10 42.31
N THR A 113 7.64 -8.05 42.14
CA THR A 113 7.74 -9.18 41.20
C THR A 113 7.14 -8.89 39.83
N ALA A 114 6.70 -7.67 39.59
CA ALA A 114 6.24 -7.30 38.24
C ALA A 114 7.36 -7.39 37.21
N ASP A 115 8.61 -7.23 37.64
CA ASP A 115 9.80 -7.33 36.77
C ASP A 115 10.58 -8.66 36.93
N ASP A 116 10.27 -9.53 37.92
CA ASP A 116 11.11 -10.68 38.32
C ASP A 116 10.51 -12.09 38.03
N LEU A 117 9.30 -12.20 37.48
CA LEU A 117 8.86 -13.51 37.02
C LEU A 117 9.62 -13.82 35.70
N PRO A 118 10.42 -14.90 35.68
CA PRO A 118 10.96 -15.37 34.40
C PRO A 118 9.76 -15.63 33.51
N LEU A 119 9.64 -14.89 32.43
CA LEU A 119 8.82 -15.30 31.30
C LEU A 119 9.52 -16.53 30.76
N ASP A 120 9.12 -17.71 31.21
CA ASP A 120 9.44 -18.97 30.52
C ASP A 120 8.78 -18.88 29.16
N ILE A 121 9.43 -18.15 28.23
CA ILE A 121 9.13 -18.31 26.82
C ILE A 121 9.57 -19.72 26.50
N PRO A 122 8.65 -20.67 26.31
CA PRO A 122 9.05 -22.06 26.11
C PRO A 122 10.00 -22.08 24.92
N GLN A 123 11.23 -22.58 25.14
CA GLN A 123 12.18 -22.86 24.05
C GLN A 123 11.74 -24.07 23.21
N VAL A 124 10.45 -24.32 23.13
CA VAL A 124 9.90 -25.30 22.21
C VAL A 124 9.98 -24.68 20.81
N ALA A 125 11.01 -25.05 20.08
CA ALA A 125 11.05 -24.85 18.65
C ALA A 125 9.79 -25.48 18.07
N PHE A 126 8.78 -24.64 17.73
CA PHE A 126 7.85 -25.08 16.71
C PHE A 126 8.66 -25.41 15.47
N PRO A 127 8.27 -26.44 14.69
CA PRO A 127 8.75 -26.54 13.33
C PRO A 127 8.49 -25.15 12.76
N SER A 128 9.58 -24.47 12.33
CA SER A 128 9.51 -23.09 11.86
C SER A 128 8.35 -22.99 10.88
N ASP A 129 7.22 -22.47 11.39
CA ASP A 129 6.14 -22.07 10.50
C ASP A 129 6.81 -21.10 9.55
N SER A 130 6.89 -21.48 8.29
CA SER A 130 7.64 -20.74 7.29
C SER A 130 7.20 -19.30 7.38
N ASP A 131 8.16 -18.37 7.59
CA ASP A 131 7.91 -16.94 7.52
C ASP A 131 7.13 -16.65 6.24
N LEU A 132 6.10 -15.83 6.33
CA LEU A 132 5.32 -15.45 5.16
C LEU A 132 5.97 -14.23 4.50
N LEU A 133 6.04 -14.25 3.19
CA LEU A 133 6.51 -13.10 2.42
C LEU A 133 5.34 -12.14 2.16
N ILE A 134 5.58 -10.86 2.33
CA ILE A 134 4.72 -9.81 1.76
C ILE A 134 5.21 -9.60 0.33
N SER A 135 4.66 -10.35 -0.62
CA SER A 135 5.15 -10.36 -2.01
C SER A 135 4.92 -9.04 -2.70
N SER A 136 3.85 -8.37 -2.36
CA SER A 136 3.51 -7.04 -2.83
C SER A 136 2.54 -6.34 -1.90
N SER A 137 2.47 -5.03 -2.01
CA SER A 137 1.47 -4.20 -1.32
C SER A 137 1.13 -2.99 -2.16
N SER A 138 -0.05 -2.43 -1.91
CA SER A 138 -0.50 -1.16 -2.47
C SER A 138 -1.27 -0.40 -1.40
N CYS A 139 -1.16 0.91 -1.41
CA CYS A 139 -1.92 1.77 -0.50
C CYS A 139 -2.40 3.02 -1.22
N SER A 140 -3.53 3.54 -0.74
CA SER A 140 -4.02 4.88 -1.03
C SER A 140 -4.32 5.52 0.32
N LEU A 141 -3.45 6.43 0.73
CA LEU A 141 -3.48 7.11 2.03
C LEU A 141 -3.52 8.63 1.79
N PRO A 142 -4.00 9.44 2.73
CA PRO A 142 -3.99 10.88 2.60
C PRO A 142 -2.59 11.40 2.25
N GLY A 143 -2.49 12.13 1.15
CA GLY A 143 -1.24 12.67 0.63
C GLY A 143 -0.27 11.64 0.01
N ALA A 144 -0.62 10.33 -0.05
CA ALA A 144 0.28 9.29 -0.55
C ALA A 144 -0.46 8.15 -1.25
N GLN A 145 -0.07 7.86 -2.50
CA GLN A 145 -0.65 6.79 -3.31
C GLN A 145 0.24 5.53 -3.37
N ASP A 146 1.41 5.57 -2.77
CA ASP A 146 2.35 4.45 -2.66
C ASP A 146 3.27 4.60 -1.44
N LEU A 147 4.08 3.58 -1.16
CA LEU A 147 5.00 3.59 -0.02
C LEU A 147 6.12 4.63 -0.12
N GLN A 148 6.56 4.97 -1.33
CA GLN A 148 7.61 5.98 -1.53
C GLN A 148 7.08 7.38 -1.22
N ALA A 149 5.91 7.73 -1.74
CA ALA A 149 5.22 8.96 -1.42
C ALA A 149 4.91 9.04 0.09
N LEU A 150 4.45 7.94 0.69
CA LEU A 150 4.20 7.87 2.13
C LEU A 150 5.47 8.18 2.93
N TRP A 151 6.62 7.57 2.58
CA TRP A 151 7.87 7.84 3.29
C TRP A 151 8.26 9.32 3.21
N GLN A 152 8.19 9.93 2.02
CA GLN A 152 8.50 11.34 1.83
C GLN A 152 7.61 12.25 2.71
N ARG A 153 6.33 11.92 2.84
CA ARG A 153 5.39 12.67 3.70
C ARG A 153 5.73 12.49 5.19
N LEU A 154 6.01 11.26 5.62
CA LEU A 154 6.37 10.95 6.99
C LEU A 154 7.71 11.58 7.39
N GLU A 155 8.74 11.47 6.55
CA GLU A 155 10.07 12.04 6.78
C GLU A 155 10.02 13.58 6.79
N GLY A 156 9.22 14.18 5.91
CA GLY A 156 8.99 15.62 5.85
C GLY A 156 8.12 16.17 6.99
N GLY A 157 7.55 15.31 7.84
CA GLY A 157 6.72 15.73 8.97
C GLY A 157 5.38 16.37 8.56
N TYR A 158 4.80 15.93 7.44
CA TYR A 158 3.53 16.49 6.96
C TYR A 158 2.34 15.97 7.78
N ASP A 159 1.53 16.87 8.27
CA ASP A 159 0.25 16.60 8.93
C ASP A 159 -0.87 16.56 7.89
N GLU A 160 -1.40 15.37 7.61
CA GLU A 160 -2.43 15.16 6.59
C GLU A 160 -3.84 15.46 7.10
N VAL A 161 -3.97 15.81 8.36
CA VAL A 161 -5.27 16.16 8.95
C VAL A 161 -5.64 17.60 8.58
N GLN A 162 -6.82 17.76 8.03
CA GLN A 162 -7.36 19.05 7.56
C GLN A 162 -8.81 19.25 8.05
N GLU A 163 -9.35 20.43 7.87
CA GLU A 163 -10.79 20.62 8.06
C GLU A 163 -11.59 19.77 7.05
N ILE A 164 -12.75 19.30 7.46
CA ILE A 164 -13.64 18.50 6.61
C ILE A 164 -13.96 19.29 5.34
N PRO A 165 -13.63 18.78 4.14
CA PRO A 165 -13.91 19.48 2.89
C PRO A 165 -15.40 19.64 2.67
N LEU A 166 -15.84 20.84 2.27
CA LEU A 166 -17.27 21.11 2.00
C LEU A 166 -17.87 20.23 0.88
N CYS A 167 -17.03 19.70 -0.02
CA CYS A 167 -17.48 18.71 -1.01
C CYS A 167 -17.88 17.36 -0.39
N ARG A 168 -17.50 17.08 0.86
CA ARG A 168 -17.92 15.88 1.61
C ARG A 168 -19.25 16.11 2.31
N TRP A 169 -19.34 17.12 3.16
CA TRP A 169 -20.57 17.63 3.79
C TRP A 169 -20.33 18.98 4.45
N ASP A 170 -21.41 19.72 4.70
CA ASP A 170 -21.38 20.97 5.46
C ASP A 170 -21.37 20.65 6.96
N TRP A 171 -20.22 20.86 7.59
CA TRP A 171 -20.01 20.66 9.02
C TRP A 171 -20.37 21.88 9.89
N THR A 172 -20.76 22.99 9.27
CA THR A 172 -21.14 24.22 10.01
C THR A 172 -22.49 24.07 10.73
N GLU A 173 -23.30 23.10 10.31
CA GLU A 173 -24.59 22.76 10.92
C GLU A 173 -24.46 21.47 11.74
N GLY A 174 -24.14 21.56 13.04
CA GLY A 174 -24.65 20.59 14.00
C GLY A 174 -23.79 19.41 14.44
N ILE A 175 -22.47 19.46 14.43
CA ILE A 175 -21.65 18.47 15.16
C ILE A 175 -20.72 19.21 16.12
N ASP A 176 -20.95 19.00 17.43
CA ASP A 176 -20.27 19.61 18.57
C ASP A 176 -18.74 19.82 18.41
N GLY A 177 -18.34 20.80 17.57
CA GLY A 177 -16.95 21.25 17.46
C GLY A 177 -15.98 20.34 16.70
N ILE A 178 -16.37 19.13 16.26
CA ILE A 178 -15.49 18.23 15.50
C ILE A 178 -15.49 18.64 14.03
N ARG A 179 -14.33 19.15 13.53
CA ARG A 179 -14.19 19.76 12.21
C ARG A 179 -13.10 19.14 11.37
N HIS A 180 -12.34 18.20 11.89
CA HIS A 180 -11.12 17.71 11.27
C HIS A 180 -11.21 16.24 10.92
N GLY A 181 -10.47 15.87 9.88
CA GLY A 181 -10.22 14.52 9.43
C GLY A 181 -9.10 14.49 8.41
N SER A 182 -8.63 13.33 8.04
CA SER A 182 -7.76 13.16 6.88
C SER A 182 -8.51 12.46 5.76
N PHE A 183 -8.43 13.00 4.56
CA PHE A 183 -9.29 12.63 3.43
C PHE A 183 -8.48 12.21 2.23
N LEU A 184 -9.00 11.23 1.49
CA LEU A 184 -8.50 10.86 0.17
C LEU A 184 -9.06 11.84 -0.88
N GLU A 185 -8.24 12.13 -1.88
CA GLU A 185 -8.68 12.78 -3.11
C GLU A 185 -9.34 11.73 -4.04
N ASP A 186 -10.17 12.18 -4.97
CA ASP A 186 -10.72 11.39 -6.10
C ASP A 186 -11.41 10.07 -5.71
N VAL A 187 -12.05 9.98 -4.53
CA VAL A 187 -12.75 8.77 -4.07
C VAL A 187 -13.97 8.40 -4.92
N ASP A 188 -14.44 9.30 -5.77
CA ASP A 188 -15.50 9.11 -6.75
C ASP A 188 -14.97 8.53 -8.08
N GLN A 189 -13.66 8.59 -8.34
CA GLN A 189 -13.05 8.05 -9.55
C GLN A 189 -12.94 6.53 -9.49
N PHE A 190 -13.37 5.86 -10.56
CA PHE A 190 -13.28 4.41 -10.68
C PHE A 190 -13.38 3.95 -12.13
N ASP A 191 -12.46 3.11 -12.57
CA ASP A 191 -12.46 2.52 -13.91
C ASP A 191 -13.42 1.30 -13.98
N ALA A 192 -14.71 1.58 -14.19
CA ALA A 192 -15.75 0.55 -14.29
C ALA A 192 -15.54 -0.37 -15.50
N GLU A 193 -15.03 0.15 -16.62
CA GLU A 193 -14.77 -0.61 -17.83
C GLU A 193 -13.66 -1.62 -17.61
N PHE A 194 -12.56 -1.19 -16.99
CA PHE A 194 -11.48 -2.08 -16.61
C PHE A 194 -11.98 -3.27 -15.79
N PHE A 195 -12.84 -3.04 -14.79
CA PHE A 195 -13.39 -4.11 -13.96
C PHE A 195 -14.62 -4.80 -14.55
N ARG A 196 -15.06 -4.42 -15.77
CA ARG A 196 -16.24 -4.95 -16.48
C ARG A 196 -17.52 -4.84 -15.67
N LEU A 197 -17.70 -3.73 -14.98
CA LEU A 197 -18.89 -3.39 -14.21
C LEU A 197 -19.77 -2.42 -14.99
N SER A 198 -21.09 -2.62 -14.92
CA SER A 198 -22.02 -1.69 -15.56
C SER A 198 -22.06 -0.35 -14.82
N PRO A 199 -22.37 0.77 -15.52
CA PRO A 199 -22.55 2.07 -14.85
C PRO A 199 -23.58 2.04 -13.74
N ALA A 200 -24.70 1.31 -13.91
CA ALA A 200 -25.76 1.18 -12.93
C ALA A 200 -25.31 0.42 -11.67
N GLU A 201 -24.54 -0.65 -11.83
CA GLU A 201 -23.95 -1.38 -10.72
C GLU A 201 -22.90 -0.53 -9.99
N THR A 202 -22.02 0.11 -10.74
CA THR A 202 -20.96 0.98 -10.20
C THR A 202 -21.53 2.14 -9.39
N ALA A 203 -22.60 2.77 -9.85
CA ALA A 203 -23.28 3.86 -9.14
C ALA A 203 -23.90 3.40 -7.79
N ALA A 204 -24.39 2.15 -7.72
CA ALA A 204 -24.97 1.59 -6.50
C ALA A 204 -23.92 1.06 -5.51
N MET A 205 -22.68 0.80 -5.96
CA MET A 205 -21.60 0.29 -5.13
C MET A 205 -21.12 1.33 -4.11
N ASP A 206 -20.90 0.87 -2.88
CA ASP A 206 -20.14 1.60 -1.88
C ASP A 206 -18.78 2.01 -2.47
N PRO A 207 -18.39 3.30 -2.41
CA PRO A 207 -17.07 3.75 -2.84
C PRO A 207 -15.91 2.94 -2.22
N GLN A 208 -16.09 2.42 -1.00
CA GLN A 208 -15.10 1.53 -0.37
C GLN A 208 -14.89 0.24 -1.17
N GLN A 209 -15.94 -0.37 -1.74
CA GLN A 209 -15.81 -1.55 -2.61
C GLN A 209 -15.04 -1.23 -3.89
N ARG A 210 -15.24 -0.03 -4.46
CA ARG A 210 -14.52 0.43 -5.65
C ARG A 210 -13.04 0.62 -5.35
N LEU A 211 -12.72 1.31 -4.26
CA LEU A 211 -11.34 1.55 -3.84
C LEU A 211 -10.62 0.25 -3.46
N LEU A 212 -11.29 -0.69 -2.80
CA LEU A 212 -10.75 -2.02 -2.51
C LEU A 212 -10.40 -2.80 -3.80
N LEU A 213 -11.23 -2.72 -4.85
CA LEU A 213 -10.93 -3.34 -6.15
C LEU A 213 -9.65 -2.76 -6.74
N THR A 214 -9.54 -1.44 -6.79
CA THR A 214 -8.37 -0.74 -7.35
C THR A 214 -7.10 -1.06 -6.56
N THR A 215 -7.14 -0.88 -5.23
CA THR A 215 -5.96 -1.10 -4.37
C THR A 215 -5.53 -2.57 -4.37
N SER A 216 -6.48 -3.51 -4.30
CA SER A 216 -6.15 -4.94 -4.32
C SER A 216 -5.59 -5.38 -5.68
N TYR A 217 -6.17 -4.90 -6.79
CA TYR A 217 -5.64 -5.22 -8.11
C TYR A 217 -4.24 -4.63 -8.32
N SER A 218 -3.98 -3.41 -7.84
CA SER A 218 -2.64 -2.81 -7.89
C SER A 218 -1.61 -3.64 -7.14
N ALA A 219 -1.95 -4.16 -5.94
CA ALA A 219 -1.07 -5.06 -5.21
C ALA A 219 -0.82 -6.38 -5.98
N LEU A 220 -1.86 -6.98 -6.55
CA LEU A 220 -1.75 -8.20 -7.35
C LEU A 220 -0.92 -7.99 -8.63
N ALA A 221 -1.13 -6.90 -9.33
CA ALA A 221 -0.37 -6.54 -10.53
C ALA A 221 1.12 -6.33 -10.20
N ALA A 222 1.43 -5.68 -9.07
CA ALA A 222 2.80 -5.49 -8.60
C ALA A 222 3.54 -6.81 -8.31
N SER A 223 2.81 -7.91 -8.07
CA SER A 223 3.38 -9.26 -7.94
C SER A 223 3.36 -10.08 -9.23
N GLY A 224 3.03 -9.46 -10.36
CA GLY A 224 3.03 -10.09 -11.67
C GLY A 224 1.73 -10.82 -12.06
N HIS A 225 0.66 -10.67 -11.28
CA HIS A 225 -0.65 -11.21 -11.66
C HIS A 225 -1.38 -10.29 -12.63
N ASP A 226 -2.02 -10.88 -13.62
CA ASP A 226 -2.98 -10.24 -14.50
C ASP A 226 -4.38 -10.89 -14.35
N LYS A 227 -5.38 -10.35 -15.03
CA LYS A 227 -6.75 -10.90 -14.96
C LYS A 227 -6.85 -12.35 -15.44
N ALA A 228 -5.98 -12.79 -16.34
CA ALA A 228 -6.00 -14.15 -16.86
C ALA A 228 -5.43 -15.14 -15.86
N THR A 229 -4.34 -14.80 -15.18
CA THR A 229 -3.73 -15.64 -14.12
C THR A 229 -4.57 -15.71 -12.86
N LEU A 230 -5.31 -14.64 -12.55
CA LEU A 230 -6.22 -14.59 -11.40
C LEU A 230 -7.47 -15.45 -11.60
N LEU A 231 -7.98 -15.58 -12.83
CA LEU A 231 -9.23 -16.28 -13.11
C LEU A 231 -9.17 -17.76 -12.74
N GLY A 232 -9.96 -18.14 -11.74
CA GLY A 232 -10.01 -19.51 -11.20
C GLY A 232 -8.88 -19.84 -10.22
N SER A 233 -8.06 -18.87 -9.83
CA SER A 233 -7.01 -19.03 -8.82
C SER A 233 -7.61 -19.46 -7.46
N PRO A 234 -6.93 -20.34 -6.69
CA PRO A 234 -7.34 -20.71 -5.34
C PRO A 234 -6.98 -19.65 -4.28
N MET A 235 -6.55 -18.47 -4.70
CA MET A 235 -6.18 -17.36 -3.83
C MET A 235 -7.33 -16.97 -2.90
N SER A 236 -7.03 -16.78 -1.61
CA SER A 236 -8.00 -16.38 -0.59
C SER A 236 -8.02 -14.86 -0.40
N VAL A 237 -9.15 -14.33 0.07
CA VAL A 237 -9.38 -12.90 0.23
C VAL A 237 -9.97 -12.59 1.60
N PHE A 238 -9.30 -11.75 2.38
CA PHE A 238 -9.78 -11.26 3.67
C PHE A 238 -9.77 -9.72 3.66
N VAL A 239 -10.93 -9.11 3.88
CA VAL A 239 -11.12 -7.67 3.79
C VAL A 239 -11.58 -7.11 5.12
N ALA A 240 -10.92 -6.08 5.60
CA ALA A 240 -11.35 -5.28 6.75
C ALA A 240 -12.23 -4.11 6.29
N LEU A 241 -13.44 -4.04 6.81
CA LEU A 241 -14.42 -3.02 6.45
C LEU A 241 -15.42 -2.85 7.60
N SER A 242 -15.59 -1.64 8.14
CA SER A 242 -16.51 -1.38 9.26
C SER A 242 -17.50 -0.23 9.02
N ASN A 243 -17.16 0.77 8.19
CA ASN A 243 -18.02 1.93 7.97
C ASN A 243 -19.23 1.60 7.09
N GLN A 244 -20.38 2.08 7.52
CA GLN A 244 -21.67 1.89 6.86
C GLN A 244 -22.32 3.20 6.39
N ASP A 245 -21.54 4.28 6.22
CA ASP A 245 -22.09 5.58 5.78
C ASP A 245 -22.84 5.46 4.45
N TRP A 246 -22.33 4.65 3.51
CA TRP A 246 -22.99 4.42 2.22
C TRP A 246 -24.33 3.69 2.37
N TYR A 247 -24.44 2.74 3.31
CA TYR A 247 -25.70 2.08 3.63
C TYR A 247 -26.76 3.10 4.06
N HIS A 248 -26.43 3.99 5.01
CA HIS A 248 -27.34 5.01 5.49
C HIS A 248 -27.74 6.02 4.41
N ARG A 249 -26.80 6.37 3.52
CA ARG A 249 -27.04 7.27 2.39
C ARG A 249 -27.93 6.64 1.33
N SER A 250 -27.77 5.36 1.02
CA SER A 250 -28.46 4.65 -0.08
C SER A 250 -29.88 4.20 0.26
N LEU A 251 -30.26 4.18 1.54
CA LEU A 251 -31.59 3.78 2.00
C LEU A 251 -32.53 4.96 2.24
N SER A 252 -32.25 6.14 1.67
CA SER A 252 -33.22 7.26 1.75
C SER A 252 -34.55 6.87 1.14
N PRO A 253 -35.68 7.13 1.82
CA PRO A 253 -37.01 6.70 1.37
C PRO A 253 -37.44 7.28 0.00
N SER A 254 -36.77 8.36 -0.47
CA SER A 254 -37.10 9.05 -1.72
C SER A 254 -36.59 8.33 -2.98
N ASP A 255 -35.58 7.45 -2.90
CA ASP A 255 -34.83 7.00 -4.08
C ASP A 255 -35.08 5.53 -4.47
N GLY A 256 -36.03 4.86 -3.82
CA GLY A 256 -36.54 3.51 -4.12
C GLY A 256 -35.51 2.56 -4.72
N GLY A 257 -34.56 2.07 -3.97
CA GLY A 257 -33.40 1.27 -4.35
C GLY A 257 -33.41 0.53 -5.70
N THR A 258 -32.24 0.30 -6.27
CA THR A 258 -32.04 -0.46 -7.51
C THR A 258 -31.84 -1.96 -7.23
N ALA A 259 -31.86 -2.81 -8.25
CA ALA A 259 -31.47 -4.22 -8.15
C ALA A 259 -30.05 -4.43 -7.57
N TYR A 260 -29.18 -3.44 -7.67
CA TYR A 260 -27.79 -3.47 -7.20
C TYR A 260 -27.59 -2.90 -5.79
N THR A 261 -28.62 -2.23 -5.21
CA THR A 261 -28.49 -1.58 -3.90
C THR A 261 -28.07 -2.58 -2.81
N GLY A 262 -28.72 -3.76 -2.76
CA GLY A 262 -28.38 -4.78 -1.75
C GLY A 262 -26.92 -5.24 -1.80
N THR A 263 -26.38 -5.50 -2.98
CA THR A 263 -24.96 -5.88 -3.15
C THR A 263 -24.02 -4.69 -3.03
N GLY A 264 -24.51 -3.49 -3.31
CA GLY A 264 -23.71 -2.26 -3.20
C GLY A 264 -23.42 -1.87 -1.75
N VAL A 265 -24.34 -2.14 -0.81
CA VAL A 265 -24.24 -1.66 0.58
C VAL A 265 -23.87 -2.76 1.60
N SER A 266 -23.92 -4.04 1.22
CA SER A 266 -23.68 -5.14 2.17
C SER A 266 -22.18 -5.28 2.46
N ALA A 267 -21.83 -5.24 3.74
CA ALA A 267 -20.44 -5.46 4.20
C ALA A 267 -19.91 -6.85 3.78
N ALA A 268 -20.74 -7.88 3.73
CA ALA A 268 -20.35 -9.23 3.28
C ALA A 268 -19.84 -9.23 1.83
N ILE A 269 -20.26 -8.29 1.02
CA ILE A 269 -19.86 -8.18 -0.39
C ILE A 269 -18.45 -7.55 -0.52
N GLY A 270 -17.91 -6.89 0.48
CA GLY A 270 -16.57 -6.28 0.42
C GLY A 270 -15.49 -7.26 -0.10
N ALA A 271 -15.31 -8.41 0.56
CA ALA A 271 -14.38 -9.45 0.11
C ALA A 271 -14.92 -10.22 -1.13
N ASN A 272 -16.23 -10.49 -1.15
CA ASN A 272 -16.82 -11.28 -2.24
C ASN A 272 -16.81 -10.53 -3.57
N ARG A 273 -16.85 -9.20 -3.56
CA ARG A 273 -16.69 -8.37 -4.75
C ARG A 273 -15.33 -8.59 -5.41
N LEU A 274 -14.25 -8.58 -4.63
CA LEU A 274 -12.91 -8.89 -5.12
C LEU A 274 -12.86 -10.29 -5.73
N SER A 275 -13.33 -11.29 -4.98
CA SER A 275 -13.35 -12.68 -5.44
C SER A 275 -14.14 -12.85 -6.73
N PHE A 276 -15.33 -12.24 -6.82
CA PHE A 276 -16.19 -12.32 -8.01
C PHE A 276 -15.54 -11.63 -9.22
N THR A 277 -15.13 -10.37 -9.05
CA THR A 277 -14.61 -9.54 -10.15
C THR A 277 -13.30 -10.08 -10.71
N LEU A 278 -12.42 -10.61 -9.84
CA LEU A 278 -11.11 -11.15 -10.25
C LEU A 278 -11.13 -12.68 -10.49
N GLY A 279 -12.25 -13.34 -10.23
CA GLY A 279 -12.42 -14.79 -10.45
C GLY A 279 -11.72 -15.67 -9.44
N LEU A 280 -11.44 -15.18 -8.21
CA LEU A 280 -10.74 -15.91 -7.15
C LEU A 280 -11.67 -16.93 -6.48
N ARG A 281 -11.14 -18.12 -6.13
CA ARG A 281 -11.91 -19.26 -5.62
C ARG A 281 -11.48 -19.74 -4.23
N GLY A 282 -10.56 -19.05 -3.57
CA GLY A 282 -10.18 -19.34 -2.19
C GLY A 282 -11.22 -18.87 -1.18
N SER A 283 -10.90 -18.98 0.11
CA SER A 283 -11.73 -18.46 1.20
C SER A 283 -11.91 -16.94 1.02
N SER A 284 -13.13 -16.44 1.27
CA SER A 284 -13.45 -15.03 1.10
C SER A 284 -14.29 -14.56 2.28
N ALA A 285 -13.80 -13.57 3.03
CA ALA A 285 -14.48 -13.06 4.22
C ALA A 285 -14.22 -11.57 4.43
N THR A 286 -15.26 -10.84 4.81
CA THR A 286 -15.17 -9.48 5.35
C THR A 286 -15.13 -9.56 6.87
N ILE A 287 -14.24 -8.79 7.49
CA ILE A 287 -13.94 -8.81 8.92
C ILE A 287 -14.19 -7.40 9.49
N ASP A 288 -14.99 -7.34 10.55
CA ASP A 288 -15.20 -6.14 11.34
C ASP A 288 -14.93 -6.44 12.82
N THR A 289 -13.84 -5.91 13.32
CA THR A 289 -13.44 -5.85 14.72
C THR A 289 -13.04 -4.42 15.10
N ALA A 290 -13.66 -3.46 14.42
CA ALA A 290 -13.36 -2.03 14.52
C ALA A 290 -11.88 -1.74 14.21
N CYS A 291 -11.16 -1.04 15.09
CA CYS A 291 -9.79 -0.58 14.82
C CYS A 291 -8.78 -1.72 14.56
N SER A 292 -9.03 -2.94 15.05
CA SER A 292 -8.17 -4.11 14.80
C SER A 292 -8.48 -4.87 13.51
N SER A 293 -9.52 -4.49 12.76
CA SER A 293 -10.05 -5.25 11.61
C SER A 293 -8.98 -5.61 10.58
N SER A 294 -8.09 -4.69 10.23
CA SER A 294 -7.05 -4.92 9.23
C SER A 294 -5.98 -5.92 9.69
N LEU A 295 -5.55 -5.86 10.96
CA LEU A 295 -4.62 -6.87 11.48
C LEU A 295 -5.30 -8.23 11.68
N MET A 296 -6.61 -8.26 11.99
CA MET A 296 -7.42 -9.47 11.98
C MET A 296 -7.50 -10.09 10.57
N ALA A 297 -7.66 -9.27 9.53
CA ALA A 297 -7.66 -9.74 8.13
C ALA A 297 -6.29 -10.30 7.73
N ILE A 298 -5.20 -9.64 8.13
CA ILE A 298 -3.82 -10.14 7.93
C ILE A 298 -3.59 -11.46 8.68
N SER A 299 -4.02 -11.55 9.93
CA SER A 299 -3.92 -12.80 10.72
C SER A 299 -4.72 -13.93 10.08
N ALA A 300 -5.95 -13.67 9.63
CA ALA A 300 -6.78 -14.68 8.95
C ALA A 300 -6.14 -15.13 7.63
N ALA A 301 -5.57 -14.23 6.85
CA ALA A 301 -4.84 -14.54 5.62
C ALA A 301 -3.59 -15.39 5.91
N ALA A 302 -2.83 -15.05 6.95
CA ALA A 302 -1.65 -15.80 7.37
C ALA A 302 -2.00 -17.22 7.86
N GLU A 303 -3.01 -17.34 8.72
CA GLU A 303 -3.48 -18.66 9.21
C GLU A 303 -4.03 -19.53 8.08
N ASN A 304 -4.71 -18.93 7.10
CA ASN A 304 -5.21 -19.68 5.93
C ASN A 304 -4.06 -20.31 5.12
N LEU A 305 -2.93 -19.61 4.99
CA LEU A 305 -1.75 -20.10 4.28
C LEU A 305 -1.01 -21.20 5.08
N ARG A 306 -0.97 -21.08 6.41
CA ARG A 306 -0.29 -22.02 7.31
C ARG A 306 -1.05 -23.33 7.52
N GLN A 307 -2.37 -23.34 7.27
CA GLN A 307 -3.15 -24.58 7.44
C GLN A 307 -2.71 -25.65 6.44
N PRO A 308 -2.31 -26.85 6.91
CA PRO A 308 -2.10 -27.98 6.01
C PRO A 308 -3.42 -28.30 5.31
N SER A 309 -3.37 -28.50 4.00
CA SER A 309 -4.54 -28.85 3.17
C SER A 309 -5.15 -30.21 3.62
N ARG A 310 -5.88 -30.22 4.74
CA ARG A 310 -6.52 -31.44 5.29
C ARG A 310 -7.69 -31.95 4.45
N HIS A 311 -8.11 -31.19 3.43
CA HIS A 311 -9.27 -31.54 2.59
C HIS A 311 -8.93 -31.67 1.11
N ALA A 312 -7.66 -31.86 0.75
CA ALA A 312 -7.33 -32.23 -0.63
C ALA A 312 -7.74 -33.68 -0.88
N GLY A 313 -9.02 -33.93 -1.14
CA GLY A 313 -9.44 -35.13 -1.84
C GLY A 313 -8.68 -35.23 -3.17
N PRO A 314 -8.64 -36.42 -3.82
CA PRO A 314 -7.86 -36.62 -5.04
C PRO A 314 -8.15 -35.67 -6.19
N SER A 315 -9.28 -34.95 -6.13
CA SER A 315 -9.71 -33.95 -7.11
C SER A 315 -9.27 -32.50 -6.79
N CYS A 316 -8.80 -32.20 -5.56
CA CYS A 316 -8.38 -30.85 -5.18
C CYS A 316 -6.85 -30.74 -5.20
N ARG A 317 -6.28 -30.63 -6.41
CA ARG A 317 -4.81 -30.59 -6.64
C ARG A 317 -4.16 -29.22 -6.40
N ARG A 318 -4.90 -28.19 -5.93
CA ARG A 318 -4.34 -26.83 -5.78
C ARG A 318 -4.25 -26.44 -4.30
N LYS A 319 -3.03 -26.43 -3.77
CA LYS A 319 -2.69 -25.84 -2.46
C LYS A 319 -2.85 -24.33 -2.56
N VAL A 320 -3.54 -23.70 -1.59
CA VAL A 320 -3.53 -22.24 -1.46
C VAL A 320 -2.10 -21.82 -1.11
N ARG A 321 -1.47 -21.03 -1.93
CA ARG A 321 -0.10 -20.53 -1.73
C ARG A 321 -0.08 -19.01 -1.54
N GLU A 322 -1.19 -18.35 -1.82
CA GLU A 322 -1.34 -16.90 -1.85
C GLU A 322 -2.64 -16.49 -1.20
N SER A 323 -2.61 -15.39 -0.46
CA SER A 323 -3.77 -14.82 0.19
C SER A 323 -3.70 -13.30 0.18
N VAL A 324 -4.78 -12.66 -0.24
CA VAL A 324 -4.94 -11.21 -0.20
C VAL A 324 -5.52 -10.81 1.14
N ALA A 325 -4.88 -9.85 1.81
CA ALA A 325 -5.48 -9.09 2.89
C ALA A 325 -5.63 -7.63 2.43
N ALA A 326 -6.81 -7.06 2.62
CA ALA A 326 -7.10 -5.67 2.23
C ALA A 326 -7.96 -4.95 3.27
N ALA A 327 -7.93 -3.63 3.26
CA ALA A 327 -8.75 -2.81 4.15
C ALA A 327 -9.14 -1.50 3.47
N CYS A 328 -10.28 -0.96 3.86
CA CYS A 328 -10.71 0.38 3.46
C CYS A 328 -11.51 1.05 4.57
N GLU A 329 -11.35 2.36 4.68
CA GLU A 329 -12.19 3.26 5.48
C GLU A 329 -12.40 4.55 4.69
N LEU A 330 -13.66 4.95 4.51
CA LEU A 330 -14.05 6.24 3.94
C LEU A 330 -15.06 6.94 4.83
N LEU A 331 -14.99 8.26 4.89
CA LEU A 331 -15.88 9.14 5.65
C LEU A 331 -16.86 9.79 4.67
N LEU A 332 -18.04 9.21 4.52
CA LEU A 332 -19.01 9.64 3.51
C LEU A 332 -20.21 10.42 4.09
N GLY A 333 -20.20 10.69 5.38
CA GLY A 333 -21.27 11.43 6.04
C GLY A 333 -21.00 11.75 7.51
N PRO A 334 -21.80 12.66 8.12
CA PRO A 334 -21.58 13.13 9.49
C PRO A 334 -22.03 12.14 10.57
N ASN A 335 -22.88 11.17 10.25
CA ASN A 335 -23.53 10.31 11.26
C ASN A 335 -22.52 9.49 12.07
N SER A 336 -21.50 8.94 11.40
CA SER A 336 -20.47 8.16 12.07
C SER A 336 -19.57 9.00 12.98
N ILE A 337 -19.38 10.29 12.66
CA ILE A 337 -18.67 11.26 13.53
C ILE A 337 -19.52 11.57 14.76
N ALA A 338 -20.82 11.85 14.58
CA ALA A 338 -21.72 12.15 15.69
C ALA A 338 -21.78 11.03 16.75
N LEU A 339 -21.84 9.76 16.32
CA LEU A 339 -21.83 8.60 17.22
C LEU A 339 -20.53 8.52 18.06
N ARG A 340 -19.37 8.75 17.45
CA ARG A 340 -18.09 8.70 18.15
C ARG A 340 -17.85 9.91 19.03
N SER A 341 -18.36 11.08 18.63
CA SER A 341 -18.37 12.29 19.45
C SER A 341 -19.21 12.09 20.71
N ALA A 342 -20.41 11.55 20.59
CA ALA A 342 -21.27 11.23 21.73
C ALA A 342 -20.64 10.21 22.69
N ALA A 343 -19.75 9.35 22.20
CA ALA A 343 -18.96 8.42 23.03
C ALA A 343 -17.68 9.04 23.60
N CYS A 344 -17.44 10.35 23.41
CA CYS A 344 -16.24 11.07 23.85
C CYS A 344 -14.92 10.44 23.38
N MET A 345 -14.90 9.88 22.15
CA MET A 345 -13.72 9.24 21.57
C MET A 345 -12.88 10.19 20.71
N LEU A 346 -13.52 11.24 20.15
CA LEU A 346 -12.88 12.16 19.22
C LEU A 346 -12.23 13.34 19.95
N SER A 347 -11.05 13.74 19.46
CA SER A 347 -10.33 14.91 19.94
C SER A 347 -11.02 16.19 19.48
N PRO A 348 -11.41 17.09 20.38
CA PRO A 348 -11.89 18.43 20.02
C PRO A 348 -10.83 19.27 19.30
N LEU A 349 -9.55 18.99 19.54
CA LEU A 349 -8.42 19.64 18.86
C LEU A 349 -8.15 19.07 17.46
N GLY A 350 -8.81 17.97 17.11
CA GLY A 350 -8.73 17.37 15.80
C GLY A 350 -7.37 16.73 15.49
N ARG A 351 -6.65 16.22 16.49
CA ARG A 351 -5.34 15.58 16.30
C ARG A 351 -5.18 14.35 17.20
N CYS A 352 -4.52 13.30 16.68
CA CYS A 352 -4.04 12.19 17.50
C CYS A 352 -2.73 12.61 18.18
N GLN A 353 -2.81 13.08 19.43
CA GLN A 353 -1.64 13.51 20.20
C GLN A 353 -1.02 12.33 20.95
N THR A 354 -0.53 11.35 20.20
CA THR A 354 -0.04 10.08 20.76
C THR A 354 1.05 10.28 21.80
N PHE A 355 0.84 9.68 22.98
CA PHE A 355 1.70 9.74 24.17
C PHE A 355 1.89 11.13 24.79
N ASN A 356 1.25 12.17 24.26
CA ASN A 356 1.38 13.53 24.76
C ASN A 356 0.52 13.77 26.02
N ALA A 357 0.97 14.69 26.86
CA ALA A 357 0.27 15.07 28.09
C ALA A 357 -1.15 15.65 27.85
N THR A 358 -1.41 16.17 26.65
CA THR A 358 -2.70 16.73 26.24
C THR A 358 -3.51 15.79 25.36
N ALA A 359 -3.22 14.49 25.38
CA ALA A 359 -3.97 13.46 24.68
C ALA A 359 -5.43 13.44 25.17
N ASP A 360 -6.38 13.74 24.25
CA ASP A 360 -7.81 13.97 24.57
C ASP A 360 -8.77 13.19 23.67
N GLY A 361 -8.24 12.34 22.78
CA GLY A 361 -8.99 11.55 21.80
C GLY A 361 -8.26 11.44 20.47
N TYR A 362 -8.95 10.88 19.47
CA TYR A 362 -8.37 10.72 18.14
C TYR A 362 -9.12 11.56 17.09
N VAL A 363 -8.47 11.78 15.96
CA VAL A 363 -9.08 12.31 14.73
C VAL A 363 -9.26 11.18 13.73
N ARG A 364 -10.37 11.16 13.01
CA ARG A 364 -10.64 10.11 12.00
C ARG A 364 -9.91 10.39 10.69
N GLY A 365 -9.64 9.34 9.92
CA GLY A 365 -9.04 9.43 8.59
C GLY A 365 -9.58 8.38 7.64
N GLU A 366 -9.37 8.64 6.35
CA GLU A 366 -9.67 7.73 5.25
C GLU A 366 -8.42 6.97 4.78
N GLY A 367 -8.62 5.87 4.10
CA GLY A 367 -7.55 5.15 3.42
C GLY A 367 -7.92 3.75 3.00
N SER A 368 -7.13 3.23 2.09
CA SER A 368 -7.20 1.83 1.64
C SER A 368 -5.81 1.23 1.53
N GLY A 369 -5.72 -0.05 1.80
CA GLY A 369 -4.49 -0.82 1.62
C GLY A 369 -4.78 -2.26 1.27
N ALA A 370 -3.86 -2.87 0.52
CA ALA A 370 -3.89 -4.28 0.19
C ALA A 370 -2.49 -4.87 0.18
N MET A 371 -2.38 -6.14 0.53
CA MET A 371 -1.14 -6.89 0.47
C MET A 371 -1.38 -8.31 -0.04
N LEU A 372 -0.40 -8.87 -0.72
CA LEU A 372 -0.35 -10.28 -1.08
C LEU A 372 0.62 -11.00 -0.15
N LEU A 373 0.12 -11.97 0.58
CA LEU A 373 0.92 -12.90 1.39
C LEU A 373 1.18 -14.18 0.60
N THR A 374 2.43 -14.67 0.65
CA THR A 374 2.83 -15.94 0.04
C THR A 374 3.66 -16.79 1.00
N LEU A 375 3.69 -18.10 0.78
CA LEU A 375 4.57 -19.00 1.52
C LEU A 375 6.04 -18.76 1.08
N GLY A 376 6.93 -18.62 2.05
CA GLY A 376 8.35 -18.30 1.84
C GLY A 376 9.21 -19.41 1.22
N ASP A 377 8.63 -20.55 0.85
CA ASP A 377 9.31 -21.71 0.26
C ASP A 377 9.40 -21.68 -1.28
N ASP A 378 8.87 -20.64 -1.93
CA ASP A 378 8.86 -20.49 -3.38
C ASP A 378 10.03 -19.61 -3.87
N PRO A 379 11.02 -20.17 -4.59
CA PRO A 379 12.17 -19.41 -5.06
C PRO A 379 11.84 -18.35 -6.12
N SER A 380 10.65 -18.35 -6.72
CA SER A 380 10.22 -17.34 -7.68
C SER A 380 9.92 -15.98 -7.04
N TRP A 381 9.77 -15.92 -5.71
CA TRP A 381 9.40 -14.72 -4.95
C TRP A 381 10.59 -14.04 -4.24
N PHE A 382 11.78 -14.12 -4.79
CA PHE A 382 12.98 -13.46 -4.22
C PHE A 382 12.90 -11.92 -4.12
N GLY A 383 11.78 -11.31 -4.53
CA GLY A 383 11.56 -9.86 -4.57
C GLY A 383 11.13 -9.20 -3.26
N SER A 384 10.60 -9.95 -2.28
CA SER A 384 10.05 -9.35 -1.07
C SER A 384 11.11 -8.87 -0.09
N GLU A 385 11.00 -7.59 0.30
CA GLU A 385 11.90 -6.97 1.29
C GLU A 385 11.43 -7.15 2.73
N VAL A 386 10.15 -7.46 2.94
CA VAL A 386 9.54 -7.56 4.27
C VAL A 386 8.86 -8.91 4.45
N MET A 387 9.08 -9.52 5.60
CA MET A 387 8.50 -10.80 6.00
C MET A 387 7.56 -10.59 7.19
N LEU A 388 6.43 -11.28 7.17
CA LEU A 388 5.51 -11.39 8.30
C LEU A 388 5.91 -12.60 9.14
N CYS A 389 6.51 -12.37 10.30
CA CYS A 389 6.94 -13.44 11.23
C CYS A 389 5.78 -14.02 12.01
N ALA A 390 4.91 -13.15 12.53
CA ALA A 390 3.70 -13.54 13.26
C ALA A 390 2.60 -12.49 13.10
N ALA A 391 1.36 -12.91 13.20
CA ALA A 391 0.19 -12.09 13.42
C ALA A 391 -0.73 -12.81 14.42
N THR A 392 -0.90 -12.23 15.60
CA THR A 392 -1.64 -12.83 16.71
C THR A 392 -2.79 -11.96 17.14
N THR A 393 -3.80 -12.58 17.71
CA THR A 393 -5.02 -11.90 18.12
C THR A 393 -5.55 -12.50 19.41
N ASN A 394 -6.13 -11.66 20.28
CA ASN A 394 -6.85 -12.09 21.45
C ASN A 394 -8.03 -11.17 21.76
N GLN A 395 -8.64 -11.31 22.94
CA GLN A 395 -9.78 -10.52 23.39
C GLN A 395 -9.54 -10.07 24.84
N ASP A 396 -9.92 -8.82 25.14
CA ASP A 396 -9.85 -8.23 26.48
C ASP A 396 -10.67 -9.00 27.53
N GLY A 397 -11.63 -9.78 27.10
CA GLY A 397 -12.50 -10.53 27.97
C GLY A 397 -13.37 -9.60 28.84
N ARG A 398 -13.42 -9.88 30.12
CA ARG A 398 -14.22 -9.09 31.07
C ARG A 398 -13.41 -7.93 31.63
N SER A 399 -13.24 -6.87 30.82
CA SER A 399 -12.63 -5.61 31.24
C SER A 399 -13.58 -4.75 32.11
N ALA A 400 -13.14 -3.57 32.53
CA ALA A 400 -13.91 -2.65 33.34
C ALA A 400 -15.25 -2.22 32.69
N THR A 401 -15.21 -1.84 31.41
CA THR A 401 -16.38 -1.62 30.54
C THR A 401 -16.15 -2.33 29.23
N LEU A 402 -17.18 -2.42 28.37
CA LEU A 402 -17.05 -3.04 27.03
C LEU A 402 -15.95 -2.36 26.18
N THR A 403 -15.71 -1.09 26.40
CA THR A 403 -14.76 -0.27 25.62
C THR A 403 -13.45 0.06 26.36
N ALA A 404 -13.30 -0.39 27.61
CA ALA A 404 -12.07 -0.15 28.38
C ALA A 404 -10.99 -1.15 27.98
N PRO A 405 -9.77 -0.67 27.61
CA PRO A 405 -8.66 -1.55 27.26
C PRO A 405 -8.22 -2.41 28.45
N ASN A 406 -7.68 -3.61 28.15
CA ASN A 406 -7.11 -4.50 29.14
C ASN A 406 -5.60 -4.67 28.92
N GLY A 407 -4.78 -4.09 29.81
CA GLY A 407 -3.32 -4.15 29.69
C GLY A 407 -2.75 -5.57 29.73
N GLN A 408 -3.36 -6.48 30.52
CA GLN A 408 -2.92 -7.89 30.57
C GLN A 408 -3.17 -8.59 29.21
N ALA A 409 -4.32 -8.36 28.59
CA ALA A 409 -4.60 -8.93 27.29
C ALA A 409 -3.64 -8.38 26.20
N GLN A 410 -3.23 -7.10 26.33
CA GLN A 410 -2.20 -6.54 25.45
C GLN A 410 -0.82 -7.18 25.69
N GLU A 411 -0.43 -7.42 26.95
CA GLU A 411 0.79 -8.18 27.26
C GLU A 411 0.72 -9.59 26.66
N ASP A 412 -0.39 -10.29 26.81
CA ASP A 412 -0.58 -11.66 26.31
C ASP A 412 -0.47 -11.75 24.78
N VAL A 413 -1.07 -10.82 24.03
CA VAL A 413 -0.98 -10.84 22.56
C VAL A 413 0.43 -10.55 22.05
N LEU A 414 1.21 -9.72 22.76
CA LEU A 414 2.63 -9.47 22.48
C LEU A 414 3.47 -10.74 22.72
N LEU A 415 3.25 -11.42 23.85
CA LEU A 415 3.93 -12.66 24.17
C LEU A 415 3.63 -13.77 23.16
N ASP A 416 2.37 -13.91 22.78
CA ASP A 416 1.95 -14.88 21.75
C ASP A 416 2.63 -14.61 20.41
N ALA A 417 2.80 -13.34 20.03
CA ALA A 417 3.47 -12.95 18.79
C ALA A 417 4.96 -13.32 18.82
N LEU A 418 5.65 -13.01 19.91
CA LEU A 418 7.06 -13.38 20.10
C LEU A 418 7.25 -14.90 20.07
N TRP A 419 6.37 -15.63 20.76
CA TRP A 419 6.40 -17.06 20.80
C TRP A 419 6.19 -17.71 19.43
N ARG A 420 5.17 -17.28 18.66
CA ARG A 420 4.92 -17.77 17.29
C ARG A 420 6.06 -17.44 16.33
N ALA A 421 6.66 -16.26 16.46
CA ALA A 421 7.80 -15.85 15.65
C ALA A 421 9.12 -16.53 16.06
N SER A 422 9.16 -17.23 17.21
CA SER A 422 10.38 -17.74 17.85
C SER A 422 11.45 -16.64 17.99
N LEU A 423 11.01 -15.46 18.46
CA LEU A 423 11.84 -14.27 18.64
C LEU A 423 11.89 -13.87 20.11
N PRO A 424 13.07 -13.54 20.64
CA PRO A 424 13.17 -12.96 21.98
C PRO A 424 12.68 -11.51 21.96
N ALA A 425 12.15 -11.03 23.06
CA ALA A 425 11.64 -9.66 23.21
C ALA A 425 12.66 -8.59 22.83
N ALA A 426 13.94 -8.80 23.17
CA ALA A 426 15.02 -7.90 22.84
C ALA A 426 15.28 -7.75 21.35
N SER A 427 14.78 -8.66 20.47
CA SER A 427 14.98 -8.56 19.01
C SER A 427 14.13 -7.47 18.34
N VAL A 428 13.07 -6.98 18.99
CA VAL A 428 12.19 -5.95 18.43
C VAL A 428 12.87 -4.59 18.53
N SER A 429 13.09 -3.92 17.41
CA SER A 429 13.82 -2.64 17.34
C SER A 429 12.89 -1.42 17.46
N PHE A 430 11.66 -1.53 16.96
CA PHE A 430 10.65 -0.50 17.11
C PHE A 430 9.24 -1.09 17.07
N VAL A 431 8.27 -0.35 17.59
CA VAL A 431 6.85 -0.70 17.54
C VAL A 431 6.06 0.45 16.93
N GLU A 432 5.29 0.16 15.91
CA GLU A 432 4.18 1.00 15.47
C GLU A 432 3.00 0.70 16.39
N CYS A 433 2.74 1.61 17.29
CA CYS A 433 1.75 1.48 18.35
C CYS A 433 0.32 1.68 17.85
N HIS A 434 -0.64 1.16 18.58
CA HIS A 434 -2.03 1.56 18.39
C HIS A 434 -2.18 3.07 18.60
N GLY A 435 -1.63 3.63 19.67
CA GLY A 435 -1.30 5.03 19.87
C GLY A 435 -2.34 6.04 19.37
N THR A 436 -3.57 5.95 19.87
CA THR A 436 -4.71 6.78 19.40
C THR A 436 -4.69 8.22 19.95
N GLY A 437 -3.84 8.53 20.91
CA GLY A 437 -3.84 9.84 21.58
C GLY A 437 -4.94 9.97 22.62
N THR A 438 -5.31 8.86 23.27
CA THR A 438 -6.32 8.86 24.34
C THR A 438 -5.67 8.87 25.70
N ALA A 439 -6.27 9.61 26.64
CA ALA A 439 -5.73 9.80 27.99
C ALA A 439 -5.50 8.48 28.75
N LEU A 440 -6.27 7.44 28.47
CA LEU A 440 -6.22 6.14 29.14
C LEU A 440 -5.52 5.06 28.29
N GLY A 441 -5.79 5.01 26.97
CA GLY A 441 -5.30 3.95 26.10
C GLY A 441 -3.79 3.97 25.94
N ASP A 442 -3.22 5.13 25.68
CA ASP A 442 -1.77 5.29 25.47
C ASP A 442 -0.92 4.85 26.69
N PRO A 443 -1.27 5.22 27.97
CA PRO A 443 -0.58 4.70 29.14
C PRO A 443 -0.68 3.19 29.34
N ILE A 444 -1.82 2.58 29.03
CA ILE A 444 -2.01 1.12 29.13
C ILE A 444 -1.12 0.41 28.11
N GLU A 445 -1.12 0.84 26.86
CA GLU A 445 -0.28 0.30 25.81
C GLU A 445 1.21 0.45 26.12
N ALA A 446 1.67 1.65 26.49
CA ALA A 446 3.06 1.90 26.82
C ALA A 446 3.55 1.00 27.98
N ARG A 447 2.68 0.75 28.99
CA ARG A 447 2.99 -0.15 30.08
C ARG A 447 3.09 -1.61 29.63
N ALA A 448 2.18 -2.08 28.81
CA ALA A 448 2.22 -3.44 28.27
C ALA A 448 3.49 -3.67 27.41
N LEU A 449 3.85 -2.72 26.56
CA LEU A 449 5.08 -2.74 25.76
C LEU A 449 6.33 -2.75 26.65
N ARG A 450 6.35 -1.92 27.72
CA ARG A 450 7.44 -1.93 28.69
C ARG A 450 7.55 -3.26 29.42
N ALA A 451 6.42 -3.84 29.86
CA ALA A 451 6.40 -5.09 30.61
C ALA A 451 6.91 -6.28 29.79
N VAL A 452 6.64 -6.32 28.47
CA VAL A 452 7.01 -7.44 27.60
C VAL A 452 8.30 -7.17 26.82
N LEU A 453 8.42 -6.01 26.18
CA LEU A 453 9.53 -5.70 25.25
C LEU A 453 10.65 -4.88 25.90
N GLY A 454 10.40 -4.24 27.04
CA GLY A 454 11.37 -3.40 27.73
C GLY A 454 12.35 -4.14 28.64
N ARG A 455 12.15 -5.45 28.87
CA ARG A 455 12.97 -6.26 29.78
C ARG A 455 14.30 -6.66 29.13
N GLU A 456 15.35 -6.76 29.95
CA GLU A 456 16.66 -7.37 29.60
C GLU A 456 17.25 -6.84 28.27
N ARG A 457 17.08 -5.53 28.01
CA ARG A 457 17.62 -4.92 26.80
C ARG A 457 18.50 -3.71 27.11
N GLU A 458 19.54 -3.56 26.31
CA GLU A 458 20.46 -2.42 26.39
C GLU A 458 20.16 -1.37 25.32
N GLU A 459 19.67 -1.82 24.14
CA GLU A 459 19.35 -0.96 23.01
C GLU A 459 17.95 -0.33 23.17
N LYS A 460 17.78 0.86 22.58
CA LYS A 460 16.51 1.55 22.56
C LYS A 460 15.42 0.77 21.81
N LEU A 461 14.20 0.80 22.35
CA LEU A 461 12.97 0.41 21.66
C LEU A 461 12.20 1.68 21.32
N TRP A 462 12.06 1.95 20.01
CA TRP A 462 11.32 3.11 19.55
C TRP A 462 9.81 2.84 19.51
N LEU A 463 9.02 3.78 20.07
CA LEU A 463 7.56 3.74 20.06
C LEU A 463 7.03 4.85 19.15
N GLY A 464 6.42 4.47 18.02
CA GLY A 464 5.87 5.40 17.04
C GLY A 464 4.39 5.18 16.77
N ALA A 465 3.69 6.20 16.26
CA ALA A 465 2.32 6.07 15.76
C ALA A 465 2.07 6.94 14.54
N GLY A 466 1.79 6.31 13.39
CA GLY A 466 1.42 6.97 12.13
C GLY A 466 0.11 7.75 12.21
N LYS A 467 -0.70 7.47 13.23
CA LYS A 467 -1.94 8.23 13.48
C LYS A 467 -1.70 9.70 13.77
N SER A 468 -0.53 10.07 14.27
CA SER A 468 -0.16 11.48 14.44
C SER A 468 -0.02 12.24 13.11
N PHE A 469 0.18 11.55 11.99
CA PHE A 469 0.26 12.10 10.63
C PHE A 469 -1.05 11.97 9.87
N LEU A 470 -1.62 10.75 9.89
CA LEU A 470 -2.72 10.32 9.00
C LEU A 470 -4.08 10.36 9.69
N GLY A 471 -4.15 10.63 11.02
CA GLY A 471 -5.35 10.35 11.78
C GLY A 471 -5.59 8.85 11.98
N HIS A 472 -6.73 8.50 12.56
CA HIS A 472 -7.12 7.12 12.81
C HIS A 472 -8.04 6.60 11.70
N LEU A 473 -7.53 5.69 10.87
CA LEU A 473 -8.23 5.11 9.72
C LEU A 473 -9.15 3.94 10.13
N GLU A 474 -9.53 3.83 11.39
CA GLU A 474 -10.46 2.82 11.93
C GLU A 474 -10.20 1.40 11.36
N ALA A 475 -11.07 0.85 10.51
CA ALA A 475 -10.87 -0.49 9.94
C ALA A 475 -9.56 -0.62 9.14
N ALA A 476 -9.10 0.45 8.49
CA ALA A 476 -7.87 0.46 7.72
C ALA A 476 -6.62 0.87 8.53
N ALA A 477 -6.75 1.18 9.84
CA ALA A 477 -5.66 1.70 10.65
C ALA A 477 -4.44 0.77 10.73
N GLY A 478 -4.63 -0.55 10.82
CA GLY A 478 -3.53 -1.50 10.84
C GLY A 478 -2.80 -1.58 9.49
N PHE A 479 -3.47 -1.32 8.36
CA PHE A 479 -2.79 -1.20 7.06
C PHE A 479 -1.98 0.08 6.94
N ALA A 480 -2.47 1.21 7.44
CA ALA A 480 -1.67 2.44 7.50
C ALA A 480 -0.42 2.26 8.37
N GLY A 481 -0.57 1.61 9.53
CA GLY A 481 0.56 1.22 10.39
C GLY A 481 1.51 0.26 9.69
N LEU A 482 1.00 -0.75 8.97
CA LEU A 482 1.80 -1.67 8.18
C LEU A 482 2.61 -0.95 7.10
N ALA A 483 2.00 -0.04 6.35
CA ALA A 483 2.67 0.75 5.33
C ALA A 483 3.83 1.54 5.93
N LYS A 484 3.62 2.22 7.08
CA LYS A 484 4.69 2.91 7.82
C LYS A 484 5.78 1.96 8.30
N VAL A 485 5.43 0.79 8.85
CA VAL A 485 6.42 -0.24 9.27
C VAL A 485 7.25 -0.70 8.08
N MET A 486 6.62 -0.97 6.93
CA MET A 486 7.33 -1.37 5.72
C MET A 486 8.33 -0.29 5.27
N CYS A 487 7.90 0.98 5.21
CA CYS A 487 8.78 2.11 4.92
C CYS A 487 9.96 2.18 5.92
N SER A 488 9.68 2.10 7.23
CA SER A 488 10.71 2.16 8.27
C SER A 488 11.70 1.01 8.19
N LEU A 489 11.24 -0.22 7.88
CA LEU A 489 12.12 -1.38 7.67
C LEU A 489 12.99 -1.22 6.41
N GLN A 490 12.44 -0.68 5.32
CA GLN A 490 13.17 -0.43 4.08
C GLN A 490 14.25 0.64 4.26
N GLN A 491 13.90 1.74 4.91
CA GLN A 491 14.80 2.89 5.12
C GLN A 491 15.77 2.68 6.30
N GLY A 492 15.50 1.72 7.19
CA GLY A 492 16.29 1.53 8.41
C GLY A 492 16.17 2.70 9.38
N ALA A 493 15.03 3.39 9.40
CA ALA A 493 14.78 4.56 10.24
C ALA A 493 13.33 4.63 10.72
N VAL A 494 13.12 5.28 11.86
CA VAL A 494 11.80 5.67 12.37
C VAL A 494 11.62 7.18 12.28
N VAL A 495 10.41 7.61 12.04
CA VAL A 495 10.03 9.03 11.93
C VAL A 495 9.50 9.55 13.27
N PRO A 496 9.57 10.88 13.54
CA PRO A 496 9.07 11.46 14.78
C PRO A 496 7.55 11.29 14.92
N ASN A 497 7.04 11.22 16.16
CA ASN A 497 5.62 11.41 16.39
C ASN A 497 5.27 12.90 16.28
N LEU A 498 4.31 13.26 15.41
CA LEU A 498 3.81 14.64 15.37
C LEU A 498 2.99 14.94 16.64
N HIS A 499 2.91 16.23 16.99
CA HIS A 499 2.15 16.73 18.15
C HIS A 499 2.61 16.18 19.51
N PHE A 500 3.79 15.55 19.59
CA PHE A 500 4.40 15.10 20.83
C PHE A 500 5.38 16.15 21.35
N ASN A 501 5.04 16.78 22.49
CA ASN A 501 5.87 17.81 23.12
C ASN A 501 6.26 17.45 24.57
N VAL A 502 5.30 16.91 25.34
CA VAL A 502 5.48 16.55 26.74
C VAL A 502 4.88 15.17 26.95
N LEU A 503 5.65 14.27 27.53
CA LEU A 503 5.20 12.91 27.83
C LEU A 503 3.98 12.94 28.76
N ASN A 504 2.98 12.12 28.46
CA ASN A 504 1.82 11.93 29.32
C ASN A 504 2.27 11.51 30.72
N PRO A 505 1.86 12.22 31.78
CA PRO A 505 2.34 11.96 33.16
C PRO A 505 1.98 10.58 33.70
N HIS A 506 1.04 9.88 33.07
CA HIS A 506 0.68 8.49 33.39
C HIS A 506 1.54 7.44 32.68
N ILE A 507 2.46 7.85 31.79
CA ILE A 507 3.45 7.00 31.14
C ILE A 507 4.78 7.14 31.86
N ASP A 508 5.27 6.05 32.47
CA ASP A 508 6.59 5.99 33.08
C ASP A 508 7.58 5.27 32.16
N LEU A 509 8.48 6.04 31.55
CA LEU A 509 9.61 5.53 30.77
C LEU A 509 10.95 5.60 31.53
N ASN A 510 10.95 6.01 32.81
CA ASN A 510 12.17 6.11 33.61
C ASN A 510 12.80 4.73 33.80
N ASN A 511 14.13 4.66 33.66
CA ASN A 511 14.89 3.41 33.76
C ASN A 511 14.40 2.31 32.80
N SER A 512 13.81 2.69 31.66
CA SER A 512 13.49 1.78 30.57
C SER A 512 14.27 2.14 29.31
N CYS A 513 14.39 1.21 28.40
CA CYS A 513 14.99 1.43 27.08
C CYS A 513 13.95 1.91 26.04
N LEU A 514 12.71 2.14 26.44
CA LEU A 514 11.66 2.68 25.59
C LEU A 514 11.85 4.19 25.37
N ASP A 515 11.70 4.62 24.13
CA ASP A 515 11.84 6.03 23.78
C ASP A 515 10.86 6.38 22.62
N ILE A 516 10.47 7.65 22.56
CA ILE A 516 9.57 8.17 21.52
C ILE A 516 10.40 9.04 20.58
N PRO A 517 10.41 8.76 19.27
CA PRO A 517 11.20 9.52 18.33
C PRO A 517 10.64 10.94 18.16
N THR A 518 11.51 11.96 18.32
CA THR A 518 11.22 13.38 18.10
C THR A 518 11.89 13.93 16.84
N VAL A 519 12.78 13.14 16.25
CA VAL A 519 13.45 13.38 14.96
C VAL A 519 13.55 12.06 14.21
N VAL A 520 13.80 12.10 12.91
CA VAL A 520 14.11 10.88 12.15
C VAL A 520 15.33 10.21 12.78
N SER A 521 15.15 8.98 13.23
CA SER A 521 16.14 8.25 14.02
C SER A 521 16.49 6.92 13.35
N PRO A 522 17.79 6.60 13.21
CA PRO A 522 18.22 5.34 12.61
C PRO A 522 17.82 4.16 13.50
N VAL A 523 17.43 3.05 12.86
CA VAL A 523 17.15 1.77 13.52
C VAL A 523 18.24 0.78 13.12
N SER A 524 19.03 0.36 14.08
CA SER A 524 20.08 -0.62 13.86
C SER A 524 19.59 -2.05 14.11
N PRO A 525 20.12 -3.06 13.38
CA PRO A 525 19.92 -4.45 13.74
C PRO A 525 20.47 -4.68 15.16
N ILE A 526 19.74 -5.40 15.98
CA ILE A 526 20.19 -5.74 17.33
C ILE A 526 21.34 -6.76 17.22
N ARG A 527 22.50 -6.44 17.78
CA ARG A 527 23.76 -7.18 17.63
C ARG A 527 23.70 -8.66 18.04
N SER A 528 22.73 -9.02 18.87
CA SER A 528 22.56 -10.40 19.37
C SER A 528 21.78 -11.33 18.42
N HIS A 529 21.24 -10.81 17.29
CA HIS A 529 20.39 -11.61 16.38
C HIS A 529 20.76 -11.44 14.92
N GLU A 530 21.06 -12.56 14.26
CA GLU A 530 21.35 -12.64 12.81
C GLU A 530 20.14 -12.29 11.90
N LYS A 531 18.93 -12.12 12.49
CA LYS A 531 17.67 -11.98 11.73
C LYS A 531 17.36 -10.54 11.26
N GLY A 532 18.24 -9.57 11.47
CA GLY A 532 18.06 -8.18 10.99
C GLY A 532 17.13 -7.33 11.87
N ILE A 533 16.55 -6.25 11.31
CA ILE A 533 15.64 -5.34 12.01
C ILE A 533 14.25 -5.99 12.12
N VAL A 534 13.72 -6.05 13.35
CA VAL A 534 12.37 -6.55 13.65
C VAL A 534 11.50 -5.40 14.15
N ALA A 535 10.28 -5.32 13.64
CA ALA A 535 9.28 -4.34 14.03
C ALA A 535 8.02 -5.00 14.59
N GLY A 536 7.42 -4.38 15.61
CA GLY A 536 6.08 -4.69 16.08
C GLY A 536 5.04 -3.74 15.48
N LEU A 537 3.81 -4.22 15.30
CA LEU A 537 2.66 -3.45 14.86
C LEU A 537 1.43 -3.84 15.67
N SER A 538 0.86 -2.87 16.42
CA SER A 538 -0.29 -3.09 17.31
C SER A 538 -1.55 -2.41 16.77
N SER A 539 -2.70 -3.07 16.91
CA SER A 539 -4.00 -2.48 16.66
C SER A 539 -5.05 -3.09 17.60
N PHE A 540 -5.71 -2.24 18.39
CA PHE A 540 -6.64 -2.65 19.44
C PHE A 540 -8.03 -2.09 19.14
N GLY A 541 -9.02 -2.98 18.98
CA GLY A 541 -10.40 -2.59 18.71
C GLY A 541 -11.12 -2.15 19.98
N PHE A 542 -11.92 -1.09 19.90
CA PHE A 542 -12.68 -0.58 21.06
C PHE A 542 -13.70 -1.59 21.62
N GLY A 543 -13.99 -2.69 20.90
CA GLY A 543 -14.77 -3.83 21.40
C GLY A 543 -13.92 -4.91 22.08
N GLY A 544 -12.64 -4.63 22.33
CA GLY A 544 -11.70 -5.48 23.05
C GLY A 544 -10.97 -6.53 22.22
N THR A 545 -11.10 -6.53 20.89
CA THR A 545 -10.30 -7.41 20.04
C THR A 545 -8.93 -6.78 19.80
N ASN A 546 -7.87 -7.42 20.30
CA ASN A 546 -6.49 -6.99 20.15
C ASN A 546 -5.79 -7.79 19.04
N ALA A 547 -4.92 -7.12 18.31
CA ALA A 547 -4.07 -7.74 17.31
C ALA A 547 -2.66 -7.16 17.34
N HIS A 548 -1.65 -8.03 17.21
CA HIS A 548 -0.25 -7.65 17.11
C HIS A 548 0.45 -8.47 16.03
N ALA A 549 1.28 -7.81 15.23
CA ALA A 549 2.08 -8.46 14.20
C ALA A 549 3.57 -8.16 14.42
N LEU A 550 4.41 -9.15 14.10
CA LEU A 550 5.86 -9.01 14.05
C LEU A 550 6.32 -9.13 12.59
N LEU A 551 7.05 -8.12 12.16
CA LEU A 551 7.59 -8.03 10.80
C LEU A 551 9.11 -7.90 10.86
N ARG A 552 9.81 -8.39 9.85
CA ARG A 552 11.25 -8.21 9.73
C ARG A 552 11.66 -7.88 8.32
N ARG A 553 12.79 -7.19 8.19
CA ARG A 553 13.46 -7.03 6.91
C ARG A 553 14.07 -8.36 6.49
N ASN A 554 13.93 -8.71 5.23
CA ASN A 554 14.59 -9.89 4.67
C ASN A 554 16.10 -9.62 4.53
N ALA A 555 16.90 -10.19 5.44
CA ALA A 555 18.35 -9.98 5.47
C ALA A 555 19.10 -10.57 4.25
N ASN A 556 18.47 -11.48 3.52
CA ASN A 556 19.04 -12.08 2.29
C ASN A 556 18.96 -11.14 1.08
N LYS A 557 18.36 -9.97 1.24
CA LYS A 557 18.39 -8.89 0.26
C LYS A 557 19.31 -7.79 0.80
N SER A 558 20.50 -7.65 0.25
CA SER A 558 21.29 -6.42 0.34
C SER A 558 20.38 -5.23 -0.01
N LEU A 559 20.56 -4.09 0.68
CA LEU A 559 19.99 -2.79 0.31
C LEU A 559 19.89 -2.70 -1.21
N GLY A 560 18.69 -2.57 -1.74
CA GLY A 560 18.24 -2.63 -3.11
C GLY A 560 19.24 -2.97 -4.21
N PRO A 561 18.92 -3.43 -5.36
CA PRO A 561 19.97 -3.70 -6.34
C PRO A 561 20.88 -2.49 -6.34
N GLU A 562 22.17 -2.71 -6.06
CA GLU A 562 23.16 -1.74 -6.52
C GLU A 562 22.68 -1.39 -7.93
N ILE A 563 22.51 -0.10 -8.23
CA ILE A 563 22.15 0.42 -9.56
C ILE A 563 23.29 0.03 -10.52
N GLY A 564 23.64 -1.25 -10.59
CA GLY A 564 24.71 -1.86 -11.33
C GLY A 564 24.26 -2.84 -12.40
N ASP A 565 23.09 -3.48 -12.22
CA ASP A 565 22.55 -4.43 -13.19
C ASP A 565 21.03 -4.30 -13.28
N SER A 566 20.52 -3.13 -13.69
CA SER A 566 19.09 -2.99 -13.99
C SER A 566 18.77 -3.86 -15.21
N LYS A 567 18.11 -5.00 -14.97
CA LYS A 567 17.64 -5.90 -16.02
C LYS A 567 16.36 -5.36 -16.66
N VAL A 568 16.31 -4.05 -16.88
CA VAL A 568 15.16 -3.34 -17.44
C VAL A 568 15.24 -3.37 -18.96
N ALA A 569 14.17 -3.80 -19.62
CA ALA A 569 13.92 -3.52 -21.02
C ALA A 569 13.00 -2.30 -21.14
N MET A 570 13.36 -1.30 -21.95
CA MET A 570 12.43 -0.24 -22.35
C MET A 570 11.73 -0.67 -23.65
N ILE A 571 10.38 -0.66 -23.62
CA ILE A 571 9.54 -1.05 -24.75
C ILE A 571 8.80 0.18 -25.26
N PHE A 572 8.97 0.49 -26.54
CA PHE A 572 8.40 1.67 -27.16
C PHE A 572 7.21 1.29 -28.04
N THR A 573 6.06 1.88 -27.77
CA THR A 573 4.83 1.60 -28.53
C THR A 573 4.84 2.24 -29.92
N GLY A 574 4.00 1.71 -30.79
CA GLY A 574 3.76 2.24 -32.14
C GLY A 574 2.79 3.42 -32.16
N GLN A 575 2.18 3.61 -33.30
CA GLN A 575 1.18 4.65 -33.55
C GLN A 575 -0.19 4.30 -32.92
N GLY A 576 -1.02 5.32 -32.68
CA GLY A 576 -2.43 5.16 -32.35
C GLY A 576 -2.81 5.51 -30.91
N GLU A 577 -1.82 5.75 -30.03
CA GLU A 577 -2.03 6.01 -28.59
C GLU A 577 -2.02 7.51 -28.24
N MET A 578 -1.67 8.40 -29.19
CA MET A 578 -1.66 9.83 -28.94
C MET A 578 -3.07 10.39 -28.86
N ARG A 579 -3.32 11.15 -27.80
CA ARG A 579 -4.57 11.92 -27.54
C ARG A 579 -4.22 13.32 -27.05
N PRO A 580 -5.07 14.33 -27.28
CA PRO A 580 -4.88 15.64 -26.70
C PRO A 580 -4.73 15.59 -25.18
N GLY A 581 -3.81 16.36 -24.65
CA GLY A 581 -3.54 16.42 -23.20
C GLY A 581 -2.57 15.40 -22.64
N VAL A 582 -2.17 14.36 -23.43
CA VAL A 582 -1.20 13.35 -22.98
C VAL A 582 0.14 14.01 -22.62
N GLY A 583 0.69 13.64 -21.45
CA GLY A 583 1.96 14.19 -20.96
C GLY A 583 1.87 15.60 -20.36
N LYS A 584 0.72 16.27 -20.36
CA LYS A 584 0.55 17.63 -19.83
C LYS A 584 0.88 17.73 -18.33
N GLU A 585 0.49 16.73 -17.57
CA GLU A 585 0.78 16.65 -16.15
C GLU A 585 2.29 16.46 -15.90
N LEU A 586 2.94 15.54 -16.60
CA LEU A 586 4.39 15.35 -16.53
C LEU A 586 5.14 16.63 -16.92
N TYR A 587 4.71 17.30 -18.02
CA TYR A 587 5.28 18.55 -18.45
C TYR A 587 5.17 19.65 -17.36
N SER A 588 4.08 19.68 -16.60
CA SER A 588 3.90 20.65 -15.52
C SER A 588 4.72 20.33 -14.26
N LYS A 589 4.88 19.04 -13.92
CA LYS A 589 5.44 18.58 -12.64
C LYS A 589 6.91 18.16 -12.72
N ASP A 590 7.40 17.64 -13.85
CA ASP A 590 8.75 17.12 -13.99
C ASP A 590 9.63 18.02 -14.83
N ALA A 591 10.72 18.54 -14.24
CA ALA A 591 11.61 19.51 -14.90
C ALA A 591 12.43 18.87 -16.05
N THR A 592 12.82 17.60 -15.91
CA THR A 592 13.61 16.87 -16.93
C THR A 592 12.75 16.58 -18.15
N PHE A 593 11.54 16.05 -17.92
CA PHE A 593 10.57 15.81 -18.98
C PHE A 593 10.23 17.10 -19.73
N ARG A 594 9.96 18.18 -19.01
CA ARG A 594 9.68 19.51 -19.61
C ARG A 594 10.84 19.96 -20.50
N ALA A 595 12.06 19.96 -19.99
CA ALA A 595 13.24 20.39 -20.75
C ALA A 595 13.46 19.54 -22.00
N ALA A 596 13.21 18.25 -21.97
CA ALA A 596 13.28 17.37 -23.15
C ALA A 596 12.18 17.68 -24.16
N MET A 597 10.94 17.90 -23.69
CA MET A 597 9.83 18.30 -24.57
C MET A 597 10.05 19.68 -25.23
N ASP A 598 10.62 20.64 -24.50
CA ASP A 598 10.95 21.97 -25.04
C ASP A 598 12.01 21.89 -26.14
N ARG A 599 13.06 21.06 -25.94
CA ARG A 599 14.07 20.79 -26.99
C ARG A 599 13.43 20.12 -28.22
N CYS A 600 12.58 19.13 -28.01
CA CYS A 600 11.83 18.53 -29.13
C CYS A 600 10.96 19.56 -29.86
N ALA A 601 10.25 20.41 -29.14
CA ALA A 601 9.40 21.45 -29.72
C ALA A 601 10.21 22.44 -30.57
N GLU A 602 11.39 22.83 -30.10
CA GLU A 602 12.31 23.70 -30.87
C GLU A 602 12.75 23.03 -32.19
N LEU A 603 13.17 21.76 -32.15
CA LEU A 603 13.59 21.01 -33.34
C LEU A 603 12.43 20.78 -34.30
N CYS A 604 11.21 20.60 -33.79
CA CYS A 604 10.02 20.35 -34.60
C CYS A 604 9.59 21.55 -35.46
N THR A 605 10.03 22.77 -35.14
CA THR A 605 9.69 23.99 -35.92
C THR A 605 10.10 23.90 -37.41
N THR A 606 11.07 23.04 -37.74
CA THR A 606 11.51 22.76 -39.11
C THR A 606 10.55 21.86 -39.88
N TYR A 607 9.72 21.07 -39.21
CA TYR A 607 8.92 20.00 -39.79
C TYR A 607 7.41 20.23 -39.66
N LEU A 608 6.98 21.01 -38.66
CA LEU A 608 5.57 21.23 -38.35
C LEU A 608 5.17 22.70 -38.56
N ASP A 609 4.01 22.91 -39.15
CA ASP A 609 3.44 24.25 -39.33
C ASP A 609 2.80 24.81 -38.05
N HIS A 610 2.47 23.96 -37.09
CA HIS A 610 1.92 24.29 -35.77
C HIS A 610 2.87 23.84 -34.65
N GLY A 611 2.92 24.60 -33.57
CA GLY A 611 3.78 24.28 -32.41
C GLY A 611 3.48 22.89 -31.81
N LEU A 612 4.50 22.07 -31.60
CA LEU A 612 4.34 20.72 -31.06
C LEU A 612 3.52 20.67 -29.77
N LEU A 613 3.85 21.54 -28.81
CA LEU A 613 3.18 21.58 -27.49
C LEU A 613 1.73 22.05 -27.60
N ASP A 614 1.43 22.98 -28.52
CA ASP A 614 0.07 23.42 -28.79
C ASP A 614 -0.77 22.27 -29.36
N VAL A 615 -0.17 21.45 -30.24
CA VAL A 615 -0.84 20.29 -30.83
C VAL A 615 -1.07 19.20 -29.77
N ILE A 616 -0.11 18.92 -28.90
CA ILE A 616 -0.25 17.85 -27.90
C ILE A 616 -1.23 18.24 -26.78
N PHE A 617 -1.22 19.52 -26.33
CA PHE A 617 -1.94 19.91 -25.11
C PHE A 617 -3.30 20.60 -25.33
N SER A 618 -3.67 20.91 -26.59
CA SER A 618 -4.96 21.52 -26.90
C SER A 618 -6.00 20.49 -27.35
N GLU A 619 -7.20 20.56 -26.80
CA GLU A 619 -8.34 19.71 -27.22
C GLU A 619 -8.81 20.03 -28.65
N ASP A 620 -8.58 21.23 -29.15
CA ASP A 620 -8.93 21.65 -30.53
C ASP A 620 -8.02 21.04 -31.59
N SER A 621 -6.96 20.34 -31.21
CA SER A 621 -5.94 19.76 -32.09
C SER A 621 -6.29 18.37 -32.66
N ILE A 622 -7.44 17.79 -32.31
CA ILE A 622 -7.89 16.47 -32.79
C ILE A 622 -7.75 16.29 -34.31
N PRO A 623 -8.12 17.28 -35.17
CA PRO A 623 -7.95 17.12 -36.62
C PRO A 623 -6.48 17.01 -37.05
N LEU A 624 -5.57 17.73 -36.40
CA LEU A 624 -4.12 17.67 -36.67
C LEU A 624 -3.53 16.34 -36.23
N MET A 625 -3.95 15.80 -35.08
CA MET A 625 -3.51 14.49 -34.60
C MET A 625 -3.95 13.31 -35.48
N SER A 626 -4.92 13.53 -36.35
CA SER A 626 -5.31 12.54 -37.39
C SER A 626 -4.30 12.43 -38.55
N SER A 627 -3.39 13.41 -38.71
CA SER A 627 -2.28 13.37 -39.64
C SER A 627 -1.17 12.45 -39.11
N ALA A 628 -0.58 11.63 -40.00
CA ALA A 628 0.56 10.78 -39.66
C ALA A 628 1.77 11.62 -39.22
N LEU A 629 2.02 12.73 -39.86
CA LEU A 629 3.11 13.65 -39.53
C LEU A 629 3.04 14.11 -38.06
N TYR A 630 1.92 14.66 -37.64
CA TYR A 630 1.77 15.21 -36.30
C TYR A 630 1.73 14.11 -35.23
N SER A 631 0.98 13.04 -35.49
CA SER A 631 0.86 11.91 -34.56
C SER A 631 2.19 11.18 -34.33
N PHE A 632 2.98 10.97 -35.39
CA PHE A 632 4.27 10.28 -35.29
C PHE A 632 5.30 11.11 -34.55
N VAL A 633 5.41 12.41 -34.92
CA VAL A 633 6.34 13.35 -34.28
C VAL A 633 5.99 13.50 -32.80
N ALA A 634 4.72 13.67 -32.47
CA ALA A 634 4.28 13.79 -31.07
C ALA A 634 4.59 12.53 -30.25
N THR A 635 4.33 11.34 -30.81
CA THR A 635 4.64 10.06 -30.14
C THR A 635 6.12 9.93 -29.86
N PHE A 636 6.96 10.15 -30.87
CA PHE A 636 8.42 10.08 -30.78
C PHE A 636 9.00 11.05 -29.74
N CYS A 637 8.57 12.32 -29.77
CA CYS A 637 9.03 13.34 -28.82
C CYS A 637 8.65 13.01 -27.37
N LEU A 638 7.42 12.55 -27.16
CA LEU A 638 6.96 12.14 -25.82
C LEU A 638 7.75 10.93 -25.32
N GLN A 639 7.98 9.93 -26.17
CA GLN A 639 8.79 8.76 -25.82
C GLN A 639 10.23 9.15 -25.48
N HIS A 640 10.85 10.03 -26.27
CA HIS A 640 12.18 10.55 -25.99
C HIS A 640 12.23 11.28 -24.62
N ALA A 641 11.27 12.16 -24.33
CA ALA A 641 11.20 12.88 -23.06
C ALA A 641 11.01 11.95 -21.85
N MET A 642 10.24 10.85 -22.02
CA MET A 642 10.11 9.82 -21.00
C MET A 642 11.45 9.08 -20.76
N VAL A 643 12.20 8.75 -21.80
CA VAL A 643 13.54 8.13 -21.65
C VAL A 643 14.48 9.04 -20.87
N GLU A 644 14.56 10.31 -21.22
CA GLU A 644 15.37 11.31 -20.50
C GLU A 644 14.98 11.38 -19.01
N MET A 645 13.68 11.42 -18.72
CA MET A 645 13.13 11.46 -17.38
C MET A 645 13.50 10.21 -16.56
N TRP A 646 13.37 9.01 -17.13
CA TRP A 646 13.73 7.77 -16.45
C TRP A 646 15.24 7.62 -16.27
N THR A 647 16.02 8.02 -17.27
CA THR A 647 17.49 8.01 -17.21
C THR A 647 18.00 8.95 -16.11
N ALA A 648 17.41 10.15 -15.98
CA ALA A 648 17.75 11.09 -14.90
C ALA A 648 17.41 10.55 -13.50
N ARG A 649 16.46 9.62 -13.40
CA ARG A 649 16.11 8.87 -12.17
C ARG A 649 16.96 7.62 -11.95
N GLY A 650 18.00 7.41 -12.76
CA GLY A 650 18.95 6.29 -12.61
C GLY A 650 18.50 4.99 -13.29
N VAL A 651 17.39 4.97 -14.05
CA VAL A 651 16.96 3.79 -14.78
C VAL A 651 17.72 3.71 -16.11
N GLN A 652 18.64 2.73 -16.21
CA GLN A 652 19.38 2.45 -17.45
C GLN A 652 18.86 1.15 -18.06
N PRO A 653 18.44 1.13 -19.33
CA PRO A 653 17.97 -0.10 -19.96
C PRO A 653 19.13 -1.07 -20.27
N LEU A 654 18.93 -2.36 -19.96
CA LEU A 654 19.77 -3.45 -20.46
C LEU A 654 19.53 -3.67 -21.95
N ALA A 655 18.26 -3.52 -22.36
CA ALA A 655 17.85 -3.67 -23.76
C ALA A 655 16.68 -2.73 -24.09
N VAL A 656 16.53 -2.43 -25.37
CA VAL A 656 15.40 -1.66 -25.91
C VAL A 656 14.72 -2.44 -27.04
N LEU A 657 13.40 -2.24 -27.18
CA LEU A 657 12.55 -2.83 -28.22
C LEU A 657 11.48 -1.82 -28.61
N GLY A 658 11.36 -1.51 -29.89
CA GLY A 658 10.23 -0.73 -30.38
C GLY A 658 9.16 -1.61 -31.02
N HIS A 659 7.96 -1.09 -31.16
CA HIS A 659 6.89 -1.67 -31.98
C HIS A 659 6.63 -0.75 -33.18
N SER A 660 7.01 -1.17 -34.37
CA SER A 660 6.83 -0.37 -35.60
C SER A 660 7.46 1.03 -35.50
N LEU A 661 6.65 2.10 -35.39
CA LEU A 661 7.11 3.48 -35.17
C LEU A 661 8.03 3.61 -33.93
N GLY A 662 7.75 2.85 -32.88
CA GLY A 662 8.53 2.87 -31.65
C GLY A 662 10.00 2.45 -31.83
N ASP A 663 10.35 1.73 -32.91
CA ASP A 663 11.74 1.36 -33.19
C ASP A 663 12.65 2.58 -33.42
N PHE A 664 12.12 3.69 -33.90
CA PHE A 664 12.89 4.95 -34.08
C PHE A 664 13.25 5.57 -32.72
N ALA A 665 12.32 5.58 -31.78
CA ALA A 665 12.59 6.04 -30.42
C ALA A 665 13.52 5.08 -29.65
N ALA A 666 13.33 3.76 -29.82
CA ALA A 666 14.21 2.73 -29.26
C ALA A 666 15.65 2.87 -29.81
N ALA A 667 15.80 3.13 -31.10
CA ALA A 667 17.08 3.36 -31.73
C ALA A 667 17.79 4.62 -31.23
N THR A 668 17.02 5.70 -31.03
CA THR A 668 17.55 6.93 -30.41
C THR A 668 18.01 6.67 -28.97
N ALA A 669 17.22 5.93 -28.19
CA ALA A 669 17.60 5.54 -26.81
C ALA A 669 18.82 4.60 -26.78
N ALA A 670 19.01 3.78 -27.82
CA ALA A 670 20.18 2.88 -27.95
C ALA A 670 21.42 3.56 -28.55
N GLY A 671 21.34 4.82 -28.93
CA GLY A 671 22.47 5.55 -29.54
C GLY A 671 22.74 5.19 -31.01
N VAL A 672 21.76 4.54 -31.68
CA VAL A 672 21.84 4.25 -33.12
C VAL A 672 21.76 5.51 -33.95
N MET A 673 20.96 6.45 -33.54
CA MET A 673 20.78 7.76 -34.20
C MET A 673 20.61 8.88 -33.15
N SER A 674 20.94 10.11 -33.51
CA SER A 674 20.69 11.27 -32.66
C SER A 674 19.19 11.60 -32.59
N LEU A 675 18.80 12.47 -31.62
CA LEU A 675 17.43 12.98 -31.52
C LEU A 675 17.00 13.68 -32.82
N GLU A 676 17.88 14.51 -33.38
CA GLU A 676 17.63 15.27 -34.62
C GLU A 676 17.40 14.32 -35.81
N GLU A 677 18.23 13.27 -35.93
CA GLU A 677 18.11 12.29 -37.05
C GLU A 677 16.85 11.44 -36.86
N GLY A 678 16.55 10.95 -35.65
CA GLY A 678 15.33 10.20 -35.34
C GLY A 678 14.08 11.02 -35.66
N LEU A 679 14.05 12.29 -35.19
CA LEU A 679 12.95 13.22 -35.48
C LEU A 679 12.80 13.50 -36.98
N ARG A 680 13.90 13.72 -37.69
CA ARG A 680 13.89 13.93 -39.13
C ARG A 680 13.29 12.75 -39.92
N LEU A 681 13.70 11.54 -39.58
CA LEU A 681 13.19 10.32 -40.25
C LEU A 681 11.71 10.08 -39.91
N VAL A 682 11.31 10.27 -38.67
CA VAL A 682 9.91 10.11 -38.24
C VAL A 682 9.01 11.14 -38.92
N ALA A 683 9.46 12.41 -39.00
CA ALA A 683 8.73 13.48 -39.69
C ALA A 683 8.62 13.21 -41.20
N ALA A 684 9.72 12.78 -41.85
CA ALA A 684 9.71 12.42 -43.25
C ALA A 684 8.73 11.29 -43.54
N ARG A 685 8.75 10.23 -42.75
CA ARG A 685 7.84 9.08 -42.86
C ARG A 685 6.38 9.50 -42.70
N GLY A 686 6.06 10.30 -41.67
CA GLY A 686 4.70 10.81 -41.47
C GLY A 686 4.22 11.67 -42.65
N ARG A 687 5.06 12.61 -43.11
CA ARG A 687 4.77 13.46 -44.27
C ARG A 687 4.51 12.64 -45.51
N LEU A 688 5.36 11.66 -45.85
CA LEU A 688 5.21 10.80 -47.03
C LEU A 688 3.92 9.97 -46.95
N LEU A 689 3.51 9.49 -45.79
CA LEU A 689 2.24 8.82 -45.59
C LEU A 689 1.05 9.74 -45.88
N ASP A 690 1.07 10.94 -45.33
CA ASP A 690 0.02 11.94 -45.56
C ASP A 690 -0.10 12.35 -47.00
N GLU A 691 1.04 12.51 -47.72
CA GLU A 691 1.07 12.91 -49.11
C GLU A 691 0.66 11.80 -50.08
N ARG A 692 1.05 10.52 -49.80
CA ARG A 692 0.96 9.43 -50.78
C ARG A 692 -0.08 8.37 -50.44
N CYS A 693 -0.50 8.25 -49.18
CA CYS A 693 -1.32 7.12 -48.76
C CYS A 693 -2.66 7.53 -48.10
N LYS A 694 -2.87 8.80 -47.80
CA LYS A 694 -4.08 9.30 -47.12
C LYS A 694 -5.40 8.94 -47.81
N ASP A 695 -5.42 8.97 -49.13
CA ASP A 695 -6.63 8.72 -49.93
C ASP A 695 -6.86 7.25 -50.29
N LEU A 696 -5.94 6.34 -49.88
CA LEU A 696 -5.99 4.91 -50.26
C LEU A 696 -6.97 4.08 -49.43
N GLN A 697 -7.72 4.70 -48.49
CA GLN A 697 -8.71 4.03 -47.64
C GLN A 697 -8.22 2.70 -47.03
N GLY A 698 -7.10 2.74 -46.34
CA GLY A 698 -6.55 1.55 -45.67
C GLY A 698 -7.22 1.32 -44.32
N LEU A 699 -7.19 0.07 -43.86
CA LEU A 699 -7.64 -0.32 -42.50
C LEU A 699 -6.74 -1.40 -41.94
N MET A 700 -6.66 -1.45 -40.60
CA MET A 700 -6.03 -2.50 -39.83
C MET A 700 -7.01 -3.11 -38.83
N ALA A 701 -6.88 -4.43 -38.60
CA ALA A 701 -7.69 -5.12 -37.59
C ALA A 701 -6.83 -6.05 -36.72
N ALA A 702 -6.94 -5.92 -35.43
CA ALA A 702 -6.42 -6.90 -34.47
C ALA A 702 -7.38 -8.10 -34.40
N ILE A 703 -6.87 -9.29 -34.66
CA ILE A 703 -7.61 -10.55 -34.62
C ILE A 703 -7.14 -11.37 -33.44
N PHE A 704 -8.06 -11.75 -32.56
CA PHE A 704 -7.78 -12.55 -31.37
C PHE A 704 -7.76 -14.05 -31.74
N ALA A 705 -6.78 -14.44 -32.55
CA ALA A 705 -6.52 -15.80 -32.98
C ALA A 705 -5.03 -16.01 -33.29
N PRO A 706 -4.53 -17.26 -33.22
CA PRO A 706 -3.16 -17.61 -33.58
C PRO A 706 -2.87 -17.32 -35.06
N LEU A 707 -1.60 -16.93 -35.34
CA LEU A 707 -1.14 -16.67 -36.69
C LEU A 707 -1.53 -17.76 -37.71
N SER A 708 -1.40 -19.03 -37.33
CA SER A 708 -1.71 -20.18 -38.19
C SER A 708 -3.21 -20.26 -38.59
N GLU A 709 -4.11 -19.76 -37.72
CA GLU A 709 -5.55 -19.69 -38.03
C GLU A 709 -5.85 -18.54 -38.99
N VAL A 710 -5.25 -17.38 -38.75
CA VAL A 710 -5.39 -16.19 -39.60
C VAL A 710 -4.84 -16.45 -40.99
N GLN A 711 -3.66 -17.03 -41.10
CA GLN A 711 -3.04 -17.38 -42.40
C GLN A 711 -3.90 -18.33 -43.22
N ARG A 712 -4.51 -19.35 -42.57
CA ARG A 712 -5.43 -20.27 -43.29
C ARG A 712 -6.65 -19.55 -43.84
N ALA A 713 -7.22 -18.62 -43.10
CA ALA A 713 -8.36 -17.82 -43.56
C ALA A 713 -7.95 -16.85 -44.68
N MET A 714 -6.73 -16.31 -44.65
CA MET A 714 -6.24 -15.31 -45.63
C MET A 714 -5.94 -15.86 -47.04
N VAL A 715 -5.93 -17.17 -47.24
CA VAL A 715 -5.48 -17.78 -48.52
C VAL A 715 -6.20 -17.18 -49.76
N LYS A 716 -7.45 -16.75 -49.62
CA LYS A 716 -8.25 -16.15 -50.68
C LYS A 716 -8.11 -14.63 -50.80
N TYR A 717 -7.54 -13.98 -49.77
CA TYR A 717 -7.50 -12.52 -49.66
C TYR A 717 -6.07 -12.03 -49.98
N LYS A 718 -5.72 -11.92 -51.25
CA LYS A 718 -4.38 -11.57 -51.73
C LYS A 718 -3.94 -10.11 -51.43
N ASP A 719 -4.89 -9.25 -51.12
CA ASP A 719 -4.67 -7.83 -50.84
C ASP A 719 -4.53 -7.54 -49.33
N LEU A 720 -4.68 -8.58 -48.50
CA LEU A 720 -4.37 -8.51 -47.07
C LEU A 720 -2.93 -8.90 -46.81
N SER A 721 -2.31 -8.21 -45.85
CA SER A 721 -1.00 -8.50 -45.30
C SER A 721 -1.11 -8.77 -43.80
N ILE A 722 -0.23 -9.66 -43.27
CA ILE A 722 -0.02 -9.74 -41.81
C ILE A 722 0.83 -8.52 -41.44
N ALA A 723 0.30 -7.66 -40.57
CA ALA A 723 0.97 -6.45 -40.14
C ALA A 723 1.80 -6.68 -38.85
N ALA A 724 1.27 -7.46 -37.88
CA ALA A 724 1.97 -7.74 -36.66
C ALA A 724 1.57 -9.08 -36.03
N MET A 725 2.51 -9.69 -35.31
CA MET A 725 2.34 -10.86 -34.45
C MET A 725 2.63 -10.40 -33.00
N ASN A 726 1.58 -9.98 -32.28
CA ASN A 726 1.75 -9.35 -30.96
C ASN A 726 1.80 -10.36 -29.81
N SER A 727 1.05 -11.47 -29.94
CA SER A 727 1.02 -12.54 -28.94
C SER A 727 0.69 -13.89 -29.59
N PRO A 728 0.79 -15.02 -28.88
CA PRO A 728 0.39 -16.33 -29.40
C PRO A 728 -1.06 -16.39 -29.89
N SER A 729 -1.92 -15.49 -29.41
CA SER A 729 -3.35 -15.43 -29.70
C SER A 729 -3.81 -14.11 -30.32
N GLN A 730 -2.88 -13.22 -30.73
CA GLN A 730 -3.23 -11.93 -31.34
C GLN A 730 -2.36 -11.66 -32.59
N THR A 731 -3.03 -11.57 -33.75
CA THR A 731 -2.42 -11.25 -35.04
C THR A 731 -3.10 -10.02 -35.63
N VAL A 732 -2.35 -9.08 -36.18
CA VAL A 732 -2.89 -7.89 -36.85
C VAL A 732 -2.83 -8.09 -38.36
N VAL A 733 -3.94 -7.81 -39.03
CA VAL A 733 -4.04 -7.76 -40.50
C VAL A 733 -4.22 -6.34 -40.99
N SER A 734 -3.74 -6.07 -42.19
CA SER A 734 -3.73 -4.75 -42.83
C SER A 734 -4.03 -4.85 -44.31
N GLY A 735 -4.79 -3.89 -44.87
CA GLY A 735 -5.12 -3.86 -46.30
C GLY A 735 -6.21 -2.84 -46.67
N PRO A 736 -6.84 -2.94 -47.83
CA PRO A 736 -7.99 -2.11 -48.21
C PRO A 736 -9.15 -2.27 -47.24
N LYS A 737 -9.80 -1.17 -46.87
CA LYS A 737 -10.81 -1.12 -45.85
C LYS A 737 -11.93 -2.12 -46.03
N ASP A 738 -12.51 -2.16 -47.23
CA ASP A 738 -13.60 -3.06 -47.60
C ASP A 738 -13.21 -4.54 -47.45
N VAL A 739 -11.98 -4.86 -47.84
CA VAL A 739 -11.43 -6.24 -47.76
C VAL A 739 -11.18 -6.66 -46.30
N VAL A 740 -10.65 -5.75 -45.48
CA VAL A 740 -10.43 -6.01 -44.03
C VAL A 740 -11.76 -6.22 -43.32
N GLU A 741 -12.77 -5.34 -43.58
CA GLU A 741 -14.11 -5.43 -42.97
C GLU A 741 -14.80 -6.74 -43.36
N GLU A 742 -14.76 -7.11 -44.66
CA GLU A 742 -15.31 -8.39 -45.15
C GLU A 742 -14.63 -9.57 -44.46
N PHE A 743 -13.29 -9.56 -44.42
CA PHE A 743 -12.49 -10.65 -43.85
C PHE A 743 -12.81 -10.90 -42.38
N VAL A 744 -12.82 -9.85 -41.54
CA VAL A 744 -13.08 -10.03 -40.11
C VAL A 744 -14.53 -10.40 -39.82
N PHE A 745 -15.48 -9.91 -40.61
CA PHE A 745 -16.88 -10.27 -40.52
C PHE A 745 -17.14 -11.74 -40.85
N GLN A 746 -16.52 -12.24 -41.91
CA GLN A 746 -16.72 -13.62 -42.39
C GLN A 746 -15.98 -14.66 -41.55
N HIS A 747 -14.75 -14.38 -41.10
CA HIS A 747 -13.88 -15.37 -40.48
C HIS A 747 -13.68 -15.24 -38.99
N PHE A 748 -13.83 -14.03 -38.41
CA PHE A 748 -13.55 -13.74 -37.01
C PHE A 748 -14.63 -12.90 -36.34
N PRO A 749 -15.93 -13.24 -36.44
CA PRO A 749 -17.01 -12.47 -35.82
C PRO A 749 -16.86 -12.51 -34.31
N GLY A 750 -16.83 -11.33 -33.67
CA GLY A 750 -16.65 -11.18 -32.19
C GLY A 750 -15.25 -11.48 -31.67
N LYS A 751 -14.28 -11.82 -32.57
CA LYS A 751 -12.87 -12.06 -32.23
C LYS A 751 -11.95 -11.06 -32.93
N ASN A 752 -12.40 -9.84 -33.13
CA ASN A 752 -11.62 -8.80 -33.80
C ASN A 752 -11.87 -7.43 -33.17
N LYS A 753 -10.92 -6.52 -33.37
CA LYS A 753 -11.05 -5.09 -33.08
C LYS A 753 -10.49 -4.31 -34.27
N LEU A 754 -11.32 -3.49 -34.88
CA LEU A 754 -10.85 -2.56 -35.90
C LEU A 754 -10.01 -1.47 -35.26
N LEU A 755 -8.84 -1.17 -35.86
CA LEU A 755 -7.95 -0.14 -35.32
C LEU A 755 -8.32 1.23 -35.91
N SER A 756 -8.16 2.30 -35.14
CA SER A 756 -8.51 3.67 -35.52
C SER A 756 -7.57 4.30 -36.55
N SER A 757 -6.50 3.59 -36.96
CA SER A 757 -5.57 4.06 -37.99
C SER A 757 -6.22 4.12 -39.37
N THR A 758 -6.07 5.23 -40.05
CA THR A 758 -6.49 5.42 -41.47
C THR A 758 -5.46 4.91 -42.47
N TYR A 759 -4.28 4.49 -42.00
CA TYR A 759 -3.22 3.96 -42.83
C TYR A 759 -3.09 2.45 -42.61
N ALA A 760 -3.07 1.70 -43.70
CA ALA A 760 -2.84 0.25 -43.72
C ALA A 760 -1.34 -0.06 -43.61
N MET A 761 -0.72 0.21 -42.45
CA MET A 761 0.69 -0.02 -42.24
C MET A 761 1.08 -1.49 -42.49
N HIS A 762 2.32 -1.74 -42.89
CA HIS A 762 2.85 -3.07 -43.19
C HIS A 762 2.03 -3.84 -44.26
N SER A 763 1.45 -3.09 -45.24
CA SER A 763 0.75 -3.63 -46.38
C SER A 763 1.22 -3.02 -47.68
N LYS A 764 0.75 -3.55 -48.82
CA LYS A 764 1.04 -3.03 -50.15
C LYS A 764 0.60 -1.57 -50.33
N LEU A 765 -0.38 -1.10 -49.60
CA LEU A 765 -0.90 0.27 -49.70
C LEU A 765 0.11 1.33 -49.29
N VAL A 766 1.09 1.00 -48.44
CA VAL A 766 2.13 1.96 -48.03
C VAL A 766 3.43 1.84 -48.85
N ALA A 767 3.48 0.99 -49.85
CA ALA A 767 4.66 0.84 -50.70
C ALA A 767 5.15 2.16 -51.37
N GLY A 768 4.26 3.13 -51.57
CA GLY A 768 4.60 4.46 -52.07
C GLY A 768 5.53 5.28 -51.17
N VAL A 769 5.62 4.94 -49.88
CA VAL A 769 6.51 5.59 -48.90
C VAL A 769 7.97 5.17 -49.09
N LEU A 770 8.21 3.92 -49.56
CA LEU A 770 9.55 3.32 -49.64
C LEU A 770 10.55 4.15 -50.47
N GLU A 771 10.11 4.65 -51.66
CA GLU A 771 10.99 5.41 -52.55
C GLU A 771 11.41 6.75 -51.96
N GLY A 772 10.47 7.42 -51.25
CA GLY A 772 10.77 8.67 -50.56
C GLY A 772 11.66 8.45 -49.34
N MET A 773 11.41 7.43 -48.56
CA MET A 773 12.23 7.11 -47.38
C MET A 773 13.66 6.69 -47.76
N LYS A 774 13.86 6.06 -48.93
CA LYS A 774 15.18 5.72 -49.41
C LYS A 774 16.07 6.93 -49.69
N GLU A 775 15.48 8.05 -50.08
CA GLU A 775 16.17 9.34 -50.26
C GLU A 775 16.48 10.04 -48.96
N GLU A 776 15.65 9.80 -47.94
CA GLU A 776 15.80 10.41 -46.62
C GLU A 776 16.81 9.69 -45.70
N ILE A 777 16.99 8.39 -45.80
CA ILE A 777 17.88 7.64 -44.90
C ILE A 777 19.33 7.89 -45.25
N LYS A 778 20.08 8.50 -44.35
CA LYS A 778 21.51 8.79 -44.45
C LYS A 778 22.28 7.85 -43.53
N THR A 779 22.91 6.83 -44.11
CA THR A 779 23.58 5.77 -43.32
C THR A 779 24.81 6.29 -42.53
N GLU A 780 25.41 7.40 -42.97
CA GLU A 780 26.50 8.08 -42.27
C GLU A 780 26.07 8.66 -40.89
N ASN A 781 24.75 8.84 -40.65
CA ASN A 781 24.20 9.31 -39.42
C ASN A 781 23.76 8.18 -38.46
N LEU A 782 23.99 6.91 -38.85
CA LEU A 782 23.61 5.74 -38.10
C LEU A 782 24.83 5.06 -37.46
N ALA A 783 24.73 4.65 -36.21
CA ALA A 783 25.77 3.99 -35.43
C ALA A 783 25.36 2.63 -34.90
N VAL A 784 26.33 1.82 -34.51
CA VAL A 784 26.06 0.55 -33.82
C VAL A 784 25.47 0.87 -32.45
N PRO A 785 24.42 0.17 -31.98
CA PRO A 785 23.78 0.44 -30.71
C PRO A 785 24.73 0.24 -29.53
N THR A 786 24.70 1.17 -28.59
CA THR A 786 25.44 1.11 -27.31
C THR A 786 24.69 0.35 -26.23
N VAL A 787 23.37 0.20 -26.38
CA VAL A 787 22.46 -0.61 -25.55
C VAL A 787 21.96 -1.76 -26.41
N THR A 788 21.74 -2.95 -25.84
CA THR A 788 21.22 -4.09 -26.59
C THR A 788 19.91 -3.72 -27.29
N PHE A 789 19.91 -3.76 -28.62
CA PHE A 789 18.74 -3.45 -29.43
C PHE A 789 18.11 -4.74 -29.97
N VAL A 790 16.85 -4.96 -29.60
CA VAL A 790 16.04 -6.08 -30.10
C VAL A 790 15.10 -5.55 -31.17
N SER A 791 15.23 -6.07 -32.38
CA SER A 791 14.43 -5.63 -33.53
C SER A 791 13.03 -6.23 -33.50
N CYS A 792 12.02 -5.41 -33.60
CA CYS A 792 10.65 -5.88 -33.80
C CYS A 792 10.40 -6.47 -35.20
N MET A 793 11.28 -6.21 -36.15
CA MET A 793 11.17 -6.75 -37.52
C MET A 793 11.71 -8.17 -37.63
N THR A 794 12.78 -8.49 -36.88
CA THR A 794 13.43 -9.82 -36.94
C THR A 794 13.11 -10.69 -35.72
N GLY A 795 12.67 -10.10 -34.63
CA GLY A 795 12.47 -10.78 -33.35
C GLY A 795 13.78 -11.15 -32.62
N SER A 796 14.92 -10.57 -33.04
CA SER A 796 16.25 -10.94 -32.53
C SER A 796 17.10 -9.71 -32.22
N VAL A 797 18.20 -9.90 -31.46
CA VAL A 797 19.21 -8.87 -31.24
C VAL A 797 19.87 -8.49 -32.55
N VAL A 798 19.96 -7.19 -32.84
CA VAL A 798 20.62 -6.62 -34.03
C VAL A 798 21.72 -5.66 -33.61
N LYS A 799 22.75 -5.51 -34.41
CA LYS A 799 23.92 -4.66 -34.15
C LYS A 799 24.27 -3.79 -35.40
N GLU A 800 24.85 -4.39 -36.36
CA GLU A 800 25.30 -3.70 -37.58
C GLU A 800 24.15 -3.51 -38.60
N GLU A 801 23.13 -4.34 -38.53
CA GLU A 801 21.97 -4.28 -39.40
C GLU A 801 21.25 -2.94 -39.32
N VAL A 802 21.15 -2.36 -38.16
CA VAL A 802 20.47 -1.05 -37.94
C VAL A 802 21.26 0.15 -38.48
N THR A 803 22.47 -0.05 -38.92
CA THR A 803 23.26 1.00 -39.58
C THR A 803 23.03 1.03 -41.12
N THR A 804 22.13 0.17 -41.61
CA THR A 804 21.83 0.05 -43.06
C THR A 804 20.49 0.69 -43.41
N ALA A 805 20.37 1.25 -44.61
CA ALA A 805 19.10 1.78 -45.11
C ALA A 805 18.05 0.67 -45.26
N GLU A 806 18.47 -0.55 -45.60
CA GLU A 806 17.60 -1.70 -45.81
C GLU A 806 16.81 -2.07 -44.56
N TYR A 807 17.44 -1.97 -43.36
CA TYR A 807 16.76 -2.21 -42.10
C TYR A 807 15.59 -1.24 -41.94
N TRP A 808 15.82 0.06 -42.09
CA TRP A 808 14.78 1.08 -41.85
C TRP A 808 13.69 1.07 -42.91
N LEU A 809 14.03 0.73 -44.14
CA LEU A 809 13.05 0.55 -45.20
C LEU A 809 12.15 -0.68 -44.96
N SER A 810 12.61 -1.67 -44.19
CA SER A 810 11.82 -2.88 -43.91
C SER A 810 10.53 -2.57 -43.14
N HIS A 811 10.47 -1.46 -42.39
CA HIS A 811 9.28 -1.02 -41.65
C HIS A 811 8.10 -0.65 -42.57
N ASP A 812 8.36 -0.34 -43.83
CA ASP A 812 7.33 0.06 -44.79
C ASP A 812 7.13 -1.02 -45.89
N MET A 813 7.73 -2.23 -45.74
CA MET A 813 7.57 -3.37 -46.63
C MET A 813 6.39 -4.26 -46.24
N ASP A 814 5.54 -4.62 -47.19
CA ASP A 814 4.37 -5.49 -46.99
C ASP A 814 4.73 -6.95 -46.59
N SER A 815 5.94 -7.38 -46.91
CA SER A 815 6.46 -8.72 -46.62
C SER A 815 7.15 -8.86 -45.25
N LYS A 816 7.22 -7.77 -44.47
CA LYS A 816 7.93 -7.70 -43.19
C LYS A 816 6.95 -7.32 -42.05
N PRO A 817 6.23 -8.30 -41.49
CA PRO A 817 5.38 -8.03 -40.34
C PRO A 817 6.21 -7.73 -39.07
N VAL A 818 5.64 -6.97 -38.16
CA VAL A 818 6.20 -6.79 -36.83
C VAL A 818 6.16 -8.12 -36.06
N ASN A 819 7.31 -8.66 -35.69
CA ASN A 819 7.46 -9.90 -34.92
C ASN A 819 7.68 -9.62 -33.44
N PHE A 820 6.70 -8.96 -32.83
CA PHE A 820 6.79 -8.52 -31.44
C PHE A 820 6.86 -9.69 -30.44
N LEU A 821 6.11 -10.78 -30.72
CA LEU A 821 6.09 -11.97 -29.89
C LEU A 821 7.49 -12.58 -29.66
N ASP A 822 8.26 -12.76 -30.73
CA ASP A 822 9.61 -13.33 -30.60
C ASP A 822 10.62 -12.31 -30.10
N ALA A 823 10.39 -11.02 -30.37
CA ALA A 823 11.21 -9.94 -29.80
C ALA A 823 11.12 -9.89 -28.28
N VAL A 824 9.92 -10.03 -27.70
CA VAL A 824 9.73 -10.11 -26.23
C VAL A 824 10.44 -11.33 -25.65
N LYS A 825 10.31 -12.52 -26.25
CA LYS A 825 11.07 -13.72 -25.83
C LYS A 825 12.59 -13.49 -25.90
N THR A 826 13.06 -12.73 -26.89
CA THR A 826 14.47 -12.38 -27.02
C THR A 826 14.94 -11.48 -25.88
N LEU A 827 14.11 -10.51 -25.43
CA LEU A 827 14.39 -9.71 -24.25
C LEU A 827 14.54 -10.58 -22.98
N GLU A 828 13.65 -11.55 -22.78
CA GLU A 828 13.75 -12.52 -21.67
C GLU A 828 15.06 -13.32 -21.76
N ASN A 829 15.43 -13.82 -22.95
CA ASN A 829 16.68 -14.56 -23.18
C ASN A 829 17.95 -13.71 -22.97
N VAL A 830 17.90 -12.41 -23.23
CA VAL A 830 18.97 -11.44 -22.92
C VAL A 830 19.13 -11.23 -21.43
N GLY A 831 18.13 -11.63 -20.61
CA GLY A 831 18.13 -11.55 -19.17
C GLY A 831 17.34 -10.36 -18.61
N CYS A 832 16.50 -9.72 -19.43
CA CYS A 832 15.59 -8.70 -18.94
C CYS A 832 14.49 -9.36 -18.05
N SER A 833 14.27 -8.80 -16.87
CA SER A 833 13.26 -9.27 -15.92
C SER A 833 12.22 -8.19 -15.58
N THR A 834 12.46 -6.97 -16.01
CA THR A 834 11.57 -5.83 -15.81
C THR A 834 11.33 -5.16 -17.15
N PHE A 835 10.07 -4.92 -17.49
CA PHE A 835 9.66 -4.31 -18.74
C PHE A 835 9.02 -2.95 -18.45
N LEU A 836 9.67 -1.88 -18.91
CA LEU A 836 9.19 -0.51 -18.76
C LEU A 836 8.61 -0.05 -20.11
N GLU A 837 7.31 0.11 -20.16
CA GLU A 837 6.63 0.63 -21.35
C GLU A 837 6.81 2.15 -21.46
N ILE A 838 7.34 2.60 -22.57
CA ILE A 838 7.53 4.00 -22.93
C ILE A 838 6.45 4.38 -23.94
N SER A 839 5.31 4.83 -23.44
CA SER A 839 4.09 5.01 -24.23
C SER A 839 3.29 6.25 -23.83
N PRO A 840 2.57 6.87 -24.78
CA PRO A 840 1.58 7.90 -24.48
C PRO A 840 0.44 7.43 -23.56
N SER A 841 0.04 6.17 -23.68
CA SER A 841 -0.96 5.51 -22.83
C SER A 841 -0.62 4.01 -22.71
N PRO A 842 -1.06 3.31 -21.64
CA PRO A 842 -0.86 1.87 -21.52
C PRO A 842 -1.52 1.09 -22.67
N VAL A 843 -0.82 0.12 -23.22
CA VAL A 843 -1.28 -0.71 -24.37
C VAL A 843 -1.72 -2.10 -23.93
#